data_81734d1d15f2b8da90234846248d91cb
#
_entry.id   81734d1d15f2b8da90234846248d91cb
#
_cell.length_a   1.000
_cell.length_b   1.000
_cell.length_c   1.000
_cell.angle_alpha   90.00
_cell.angle_beta   90.00
_cell.angle_gamma   90.00
#
_symmetry.space_group_name_H-M   'P 1'
#
loop_
_entity.id
_entity.type
_entity.pdbx_description
1 polymer ?
#
loop_
_entity_poly.entity_id
_entity_poly.type
_entity_poly.pdbx_seq_one_letter_code
_entity_poly.pdbx_strand_id
1 'polypeptide(L)'
;MATYKGITFPDHVAPLARHMHSVDDHREALASLSGTWDTLALLAHLSNLKADMSEVRASFGQLTGELLVCLAEEMLKLADETLGHQAQIAVDVLTRNLFERTADIGFLATDAAIVDACAADDPAVFAALRERLRAYAARYTVYRDIVLMAPDGRVLTRLVDGFAGRSSSPIVGRALGDQGGYVETYEATDFCGAEPALTYAWRVEQNGHAVGVLALVFDLEREARMIFERLATHDEVLAFVDGQGRVVVSNDAARLPPGHRVGLRDGAASLRLGGVTHLVTQRRGQPYQGYPGPGWATVALAPVELAFGADAEGSVAVEFSGENVFSQRLLDVPVRAREIQRRLDRMVWNGRIHQAAESNAFSRSLLEEIAATGRRTKDVFERASSELLTTVAAGLLGEARFLADLSVDVLDRNLYERANDCRWWATSPVLATMDANAARKTLAHINGLYTVYANVLLFDAQGVVVAASRDTSVEGRQLTNAWVADCLKLRDPMRYAASPFEPSELYRGAGTYVYAAPILVDGSAVGGVALVFDSTPQFEAMLRAALPETAGSVAAFCRRDGAVISRTGELPVTLPASVLSLTAGQSWSGVLTEGGLSFVVGATAGSGYREFKTSDGYDEPVIGVVVIPCGQAVDRHVATAPQIANVPGGTEIATFLIGEHLLGVPAGDVIECIEVQAAVRVWRGGFAQRHVGFVTWNDMALPLVDIAADVNAAGAAQRHALVLKAGTQWFGLLVSELGPVADMKLTEERGLTGKGDITKLIAQLARSGSVFIPVLSADAIFGGPAG
;
A
#
# COMPACT_ATOMS: atom_id res chain seq x y z
N MET A 1 -7.17 27.84 -5.14
CA MET A 1 -6.03 27.57 -6.05
C MET A 1 -4.98 28.65 -5.86
N ALA A 2 -3.72 28.26 -5.66
CA ALA A 2 -2.62 29.20 -5.48
C ALA A 2 -1.52 28.94 -6.53
N THR A 3 -0.85 30.00 -6.98
CA THR A 3 0.14 29.91 -8.05
C THR A 3 1.54 29.87 -7.44
N TYR A 4 2.34 28.87 -7.82
CA TYR A 4 3.76 28.77 -7.48
C TYR A 4 4.57 28.67 -8.77
N LYS A 5 5.52 29.60 -8.96
CA LYS A 5 6.41 29.67 -10.15
C LYS A 5 5.67 29.51 -11.50
N GLY A 6 4.48 30.13 -11.63
CA GLY A 6 3.68 30.12 -12.86
C GLY A 6 2.72 28.93 -13.03
N ILE A 7 2.75 27.95 -12.14
CA ILE A 7 1.82 26.81 -12.14
C ILE A 7 0.77 27.01 -11.05
N THR A 8 -0.49 26.75 -11.37
CA THR A 8 -1.61 26.86 -10.43
C THR A 8 -1.91 25.49 -9.81
N PHE A 9 -1.63 25.37 -8.51
CA PHE A 9 -1.88 24.17 -7.72
C PHE A 9 -3.17 24.29 -6.89
N PRO A 10 -3.81 23.16 -6.50
CA PRO A 10 -4.84 23.14 -5.47
C PRO A 10 -4.35 23.75 -4.15
N ASP A 11 -5.26 24.36 -3.36
CA ASP A 11 -4.88 25.10 -2.15
C ASP A 11 -4.18 24.24 -1.10
N HIS A 12 -4.45 22.94 -1.04
CA HIS A 12 -3.81 22.01 -0.12
C HIS A 12 -2.40 21.59 -0.58
N VAL A 13 -2.10 21.63 -1.87
CA VAL A 13 -0.80 21.25 -2.47
C VAL A 13 0.15 22.45 -2.51
N ALA A 14 -0.36 23.63 -2.86
CA ALA A 14 0.44 24.81 -3.15
C ALA A 14 1.46 25.19 -2.06
N PRO A 15 1.18 25.10 -0.75
CA PRO A 15 2.14 25.38 0.31
C PRO A 15 3.30 24.39 0.36
N LEU A 16 3.08 23.16 -0.11
CA LEU A 16 3.99 22.02 -0.04
C LEU A 16 4.80 21.85 -1.33
N ALA A 17 4.25 22.27 -2.48
CA ALA A 17 4.88 22.13 -3.80
C ALA A 17 6.32 22.71 -3.86
N ARG A 18 6.62 23.77 -3.09
CA ARG A 18 7.96 24.37 -2.99
C ARG A 18 9.02 23.45 -2.34
N HIS A 19 8.61 22.39 -1.67
CA HIS A 19 9.48 21.41 -1.02
C HIS A 19 9.61 20.11 -1.82
N MET A 20 8.92 20.02 -2.97
CA MET A 20 8.94 18.86 -3.86
C MET A 20 10.01 19.08 -4.94
N HIS A 21 11.27 18.69 -4.67
CA HIS A 21 12.39 18.93 -5.58
C HIS A 21 12.16 18.33 -6.97
N SER A 22 11.65 17.11 -7.07
CA SER A 22 11.36 16.46 -8.35
C SER A 22 10.34 17.26 -9.21
N VAL A 23 9.32 17.87 -8.58
CA VAL A 23 8.36 18.73 -9.28
C VAL A 23 9.05 19.98 -9.83
N ASP A 24 9.97 20.57 -9.06
CA ASP A 24 10.74 21.75 -9.50
C ASP A 24 11.71 21.41 -10.64
N ASP A 25 12.40 20.28 -10.60
CA ASP A 25 13.33 19.83 -11.64
C ASP A 25 12.59 19.59 -12.97
N HIS A 26 11.46 18.91 -12.94
CA HIS A 26 10.62 18.71 -14.13
C HIS A 26 10.04 20.03 -14.63
N ARG A 27 9.64 20.95 -13.75
CA ARG A 27 9.17 22.29 -14.12
C ARG A 27 10.26 23.06 -14.85
N GLU A 28 11.51 23.02 -14.38
CA GLU A 28 12.64 23.71 -15.04
C GLU A 28 12.94 23.13 -16.41
N ALA A 29 12.95 21.82 -16.54
CA ALA A 29 13.15 21.16 -17.83
C ALA A 29 12.03 21.53 -18.83
N LEU A 30 10.77 21.52 -18.40
CA LEU A 30 9.62 21.87 -19.24
C LEU A 30 9.56 23.37 -19.55
N ALA A 31 9.97 24.24 -18.63
CA ALA A 31 10.07 25.70 -18.88
C ALA A 31 11.15 26.02 -19.93
N SER A 32 12.28 25.33 -19.91
CA SER A 32 13.32 25.46 -20.94
C SER A 32 12.80 25.05 -22.32
N LEU A 33 12.03 23.96 -22.39
CA LEU A 33 11.39 23.53 -23.64
C LEU A 33 10.34 24.55 -24.12
N SER A 34 9.55 25.12 -23.21
CA SER A 34 8.57 26.15 -23.54
C SER A 34 9.23 27.39 -24.21
N GLY A 35 10.37 27.83 -23.67
CA GLY A 35 11.14 28.93 -24.29
C GLY A 35 11.63 28.57 -25.70
N THR A 36 12.04 27.35 -25.93
CA THR A 36 12.43 26.86 -27.26
C THR A 36 11.23 26.85 -28.21
N TRP A 37 10.07 26.40 -27.75
CA TRP A 37 8.82 26.43 -28.53
C TRP A 37 8.40 27.84 -28.90
N ASP A 38 8.53 28.81 -28.00
CA ASP A 38 8.23 30.22 -28.28
C ASP A 38 9.12 30.77 -29.38
N THR A 39 10.42 30.46 -29.36
CA THR A 39 11.38 30.87 -30.37
C THR A 39 11.07 30.23 -31.73
N LEU A 40 10.80 28.92 -31.74
CA LEU A 40 10.48 28.19 -32.97
C LEU A 40 9.16 28.67 -33.60
N ALA A 41 8.14 28.98 -32.79
CA ALA A 41 6.88 29.53 -33.28
C ALA A 41 7.08 30.90 -33.94
N LEU A 42 7.92 31.77 -33.37
CA LEU A 42 8.26 33.05 -33.95
C LEU A 42 9.00 32.89 -35.28
N LEU A 43 10.01 31.99 -35.33
CA LEU A 43 10.78 31.73 -36.55
C LEU A 43 9.91 31.11 -37.65
N ALA A 44 8.99 30.20 -37.33
CA ALA A 44 8.05 29.61 -38.26
C ALA A 44 7.12 30.66 -38.87
N HIS A 45 6.63 31.61 -38.06
CA HIS A 45 5.82 32.73 -38.52
C HIS A 45 6.59 33.66 -39.46
N LEU A 46 7.85 34.00 -39.11
CA LEU A 46 8.70 34.84 -39.93
C LEU A 46 9.12 34.17 -41.25
N SER A 47 9.17 32.86 -41.29
CA SER A 47 9.54 32.07 -42.49
C SER A 47 8.37 31.79 -43.41
N ASN A 48 7.19 32.29 -43.12
CA ASN A 48 5.97 32.07 -43.87
C ASN A 48 5.63 30.56 -44.02
N LEU A 49 6.10 29.72 -43.10
CA LEU A 49 5.70 28.31 -42.98
C LEU A 49 4.21 28.29 -42.58
N LYS A 50 3.40 27.60 -43.38
CA LYS A 50 1.96 27.37 -43.08
C LYS A 50 1.75 26.43 -41.90
N ALA A 51 2.58 26.52 -40.90
CA ALA A 51 2.55 25.69 -39.71
C ALA A 51 1.95 26.46 -38.55
N ASP A 52 0.71 26.17 -38.16
CA ASP A 52 0.12 26.79 -36.97
C ASP A 52 0.65 26.11 -35.70
N MET A 53 1.71 26.72 -35.13
CA MET A 53 2.36 26.27 -33.89
C MET A 53 1.58 26.69 -32.64
N SER A 54 0.53 27.50 -32.79
CA SER A 54 -0.20 28.06 -31.64
C SER A 54 -0.97 26.98 -30.86
N GLU A 55 -1.59 26.05 -31.56
CA GLU A 55 -2.32 24.92 -30.96
C GLU A 55 -1.39 23.95 -30.25
N VAL A 56 -0.24 23.63 -30.85
CA VAL A 56 0.79 22.76 -30.25
C VAL A 56 1.33 23.39 -28.97
N ARG A 57 1.65 24.69 -29.00
CA ARG A 57 2.14 25.45 -27.85
C ARG A 57 1.10 25.46 -26.72
N ALA A 58 -0.16 25.73 -27.04
CA ALA A 58 -1.24 25.74 -26.04
C ALA A 58 -1.40 24.34 -25.40
N SER A 59 -1.41 23.28 -26.21
CA SER A 59 -1.51 21.89 -25.75
C SER A 59 -0.30 21.49 -24.88
N PHE A 60 0.92 21.92 -25.24
CA PHE A 60 2.12 21.69 -24.45
C PHE A 60 2.04 22.40 -23.10
N GLY A 61 1.63 23.68 -23.06
CA GLY A 61 1.47 24.45 -21.82
C GLY A 61 0.42 23.82 -20.88
N GLN A 62 -0.71 23.39 -21.45
CA GLN A 62 -1.76 22.71 -20.69
C GLN A 62 -1.25 21.39 -20.13
N LEU A 63 -0.62 20.55 -20.95
CA LEU A 63 -0.11 19.24 -20.51
C LEU A 63 1.00 19.39 -19.46
N THR A 64 1.86 20.41 -19.58
CA THR A 64 2.87 20.75 -18.57
C THR A 64 2.22 21.06 -17.22
N GLY A 65 1.19 21.92 -17.21
CA GLY A 65 0.46 22.23 -15.98
C GLY A 65 -0.21 21.00 -15.36
N GLU A 66 -0.87 20.20 -16.18
CA GLU A 66 -1.54 18.96 -15.74
C GLU A 66 -0.54 17.95 -15.15
N LEU A 67 0.61 17.72 -15.81
CA LEU A 67 1.65 16.82 -15.31
C LEU A 67 2.18 17.27 -13.95
N LEU A 68 2.57 18.53 -13.80
CA LEU A 68 3.16 19.05 -12.57
C LEU A 68 2.16 19.03 -11.39
N VAL A 69 0.89 19.30 -11.67
CA VAL A 69 -0.17 19.18 -10.66
C VAL A 69 -0.37 17.73 -10.26
N CYS A 70 -0.49 16.80 -11.23
CA CYS A 70 -0.61 15.37 -10.93
C CYS A 70 0.58 14.84 -10.14
N LEU A 71 1.81 15.21 -10.53
CA LEU A 71 3.03 14.85 -9.82
C LEU A 71 2.96 15.26 -8.34
N ALA A 72 2.60 16.51 -8.08
CA ALA A 72 2.54 17.04 -6.73
C ALA A 72 1.39 16.39 -5.91
N GLU A 73 0.23 16.16 -6.52
CA GLU A 73 -0.89 15.47 -5.87
C GLU A 73 -0.55 14.03 -5.51
N GLU A 74 0.06 13.25 -6.42
CA GLU A 74 0.44 11.85 -6.16
C GLU A 74 1.55 11.75 -5.10
N MET A 75 2.55 12.64 -5.13
CA MET A 75 3.59 12.70 -4.10
C MET A 75 3.00 13.01 -2.72
N LEU A 76 2.08 13.98 -2.65
CA LEU A 76 1.42 14.32 -1.39
C LEU A 76 0.56 13.16 -0.89
N LYS A 77 -0.19 12.53 -1.79
CA LYS A 77 -1.03 11.36 -1.47
C LYS A 77 -0.18 10.23 -0.89
N LEU A 78 0.92 9.87 -1.55
CA LEU A 78 1.82 8.81 -1.09
C LEU A 78 2.41 9.12 0.30
N ALA A 79 2.85 10.35 0.53
CA ALA A 79 3.40 10.76 1.82
C ALA A 79 2.31 10.77 2.92
N ASP A 80 1.09 11.23 2.61
CA ASP A 80 -0.05 11.19 3.55
C ASP A 80 -0.47 9.76 3.89
N GLU A 81 -0.53 8.87 2.90
CA GLU A 81 -0.85 7.45 3.09
C GLU A 81 0.20 6.76 3.97
N THR A 82 1.49 6.96 3.71
CA THR A 82 2.59 6.39 4.51
C THR A 82 2.50 6.82 5.98
N LEU A 83 2.41 8.12 6.23
CA LEU A 83 2.25 8.65 7.59
C LEU A 83 0.92 8.24 8.22
N GLY A 84 -0.13 8.19 7.41
CA GLY A 84 -1.47 7.77 7.84
C GLY A 84 -1.51 6.33 8.30
N HIS A 85 -0.84 5.43 7.61
CA HIS A 85 -0.72 4.02 8.02
C HIS A 85 0.03 3.90 9.34
N GLN A 86 1.17 4.57 9.51
CA GLN A 86 1.90 4.59 10.79
C GLN A 86 1.01 5.10 11.94
N ALA A 87 0.28 6.19 11.70
CA ALA A 87 -0.63 6.76 12.70
C ALA A 87 -1.78 5.82 13.05
N GLN A 88 -2.40 5.17 12.04
CA GLN A 88 -3.50 4.23 12.27
C GLN A 88 -3.06 3.02 13.07
N ILE A 89 -1.92 2.44 12.71
CA ILE A 89 -1.34 1.30 13.41
C ILE A 89 -1.05 1.64 14.86
N ALA A 90 -0.42 2.78 15.11
CA ALA A 90 -0.07 3.18 16.49
C ALA A 90 -1.30 3.21 17.38
N VAL A 91 -2.39 3.83 16.93
CA VAL A 91 -3.61 3.94 17.75
C VAL A 91 -4.37 2.61 17.84
N ASP A 92 -4.35 1.78 16.82
CA ASP A 92 -5.03 0.48 16.83
C ASP A 92 -4.30 -0.55 17.70
N VAL A 93 -2.97 -0.57 17.66
CA VAL A 93 -2.16 -1.38 18.60
C VAL A 93 -2.42 -0.96 20.03
N LEU A 94 -2.45 0.35 20.31
CA LEU A 94 -2.80 0.85 21.63
C LEU A 94 -4.22 0.41 22.03
N THR A 95 -5.22 0.62 21.19
CA THR A 95 -6.62 0.26 21.46
C THR A 95 -6.78 -1.23 21.78
N ARG A 96 -6.11 -2.11 21.05
CA ARG A 96 -6.10 -3.56 21.33
C ARG A 96 -5.45 -3.89 22.67
N ASN A 97 -4.32 -3.25 22.97
CA ASN A 97 -3.65 -3.43 24.26
C ASN A 97 -4.55 -2.97 25.43
N LEU A 98 -5.24 -1.84 25.27
CA LEU A 98 -6.17 -1.33 26.27
C LEU A 98 -7.41 -2.21 26.45
N PHE A 99 -7.90 -2.85 25.39
CA PHE A 99 -8.99 -3.83 25.48
C PHE A 99 -8.65 -4.98 26.44
N GLU A 100 -7.46 -5.56 26.35
CA GLU A 100 -7.02 -6.61 27.27
C GLU A 100 -7.04 -6.12 28.74
N ARG A 101 -6.75 -4.85 29.01
CA ARG A 101 -6.80 -4.26 30.37
C ARG A 101 -8.21 -4.25 30.95
N THR A 102 -9.25 -4.17 30.09
CA THR A 102 -10.65 -4.25 30.55
C THR A 102 -11.01 -5.64 31.06
N ALA A 103 -10.44 -6.68 30.46
CA ALA A 103 -10.60 -8.05 30.93
C ALA A 103 -9.77 -8.32 32.20
N ASP A 104 -8.52 -7.84 32.24
CA ASP A 104 -7.62 -8.01 33.39
C ASP A 104 -8.20 -7.44 34.67
N ILE A 105 -8.74 -6.21 34.64
CA ILE A 105 -9.32 -5.59 35.84
C ILE A 105 -10.56 -6.37 36.33
N GLY A 106 -11.40 -6.86 35.40
CA GLY A 106 -12.57 -7.68 35.72
C GLY A 106 -12.18 -9.01 36.38
N PHE A 107 -11.17 -9.66 35.81
CA PHE A 107 -10.65 -10.93 36.34
C PHE A 107 -10.04 -10.75 37.74
N LEU A 108 -9.13 -9.78 37.91
CA LEU A 108 -8.48 -9.52 39.19
C LEU A 108 -9.47 -9.09 40.27
N ALA A 109 -10.48 -8.27 39.94
CA ALA A 109 -11.50 -7.86 40.90
C ALA A 109 -12.33 -9.01 41.47
N THR A 110 -12.35 -10.17 40.77
CA THR A 110 -13.03 -11.41 41.20
C THR A 110 -12.08 -12.47 41.77
N ASP A 111 -10.76 -12.20 41.83
CA ASP A 111 -9.79 -13.11 42.45
C ASP A 111 -10.08 -13.28 43.94
N ALA A 112 -10.23 -14.52 44.36
CA ALA A 112 -10.58 -14.84 45.75
C ALA A 112 -9.61 -14.24 46.77
N ALA A 113 -8.30 -14.21 46.46
CA ALA A 113 -7.32 -13.63 47.39
C ALA A 113 -7.49 -12.10 47.56
N ILE A 114 -7.96 -11.40 46.52
CA ILE A 114 -8.27 -9.96 46.58
C ILE A 114 -9.56 -9.72 47.36
N VAL A 115 -10.60 -10.52 47.08
CA VAL A 115 -11.89 -10.44 47.77
C VAL A 115 -11.71 -10.73 49.28
N ASP A 116 -10.99 -11.83 49.62
CA ASP A 116 -10.75 -12.22 51.01
C ASP A 116 -9.88 -11.18 51.74
N ALA A 117 -8.89 -10.58 51.06
CA ALA A 117 -8.08 -9.51 51.66
C ALA A 117 -8.90 -8.26 51.99
N CYS A 118 -9.83 -7.85 51.12
CA CYS A 118 -10.73 -6.74 51.39
C CYS A 118 -11.62 -6.99 52.62
N ALA A 119 -12.04 -8.23 52.80
CA ALA A 119 -12.92 -8.63 53.91
C ALA A 119 -12.17 -8.82 55.23
N ALA A 120 -10.91 -9.24 55.20
CA ALA A 120 -10.11 -9.54 56.37
C ALA A 120 -9.61 -8.30 57.10
N ASP A 121 -9.36 -7.19 56.38
CA ASP A 121 -8.76 -5.94 56.87
C ASP A 121 -7.52 -6.18 57.75
N ASP A 122 -6.63 -7.11 57.37
CA ASP A 122 -5.44 -7.55 58.08
C ASP A 122 -4.16 -7.18 57.32
N PRO A 123 -3.23 -6.41 57.93
CA PRO A 123 -1.96 -6.03 57.32
C PRO A 123 -1.08 -7.21 56.88
N ALA A 124 -1.15 -8.36 57.55
CA ALA A 124 -0.39 -9.55 57.11
C ALA A 124 -0.94 -10.16 55.83
N VAL A 125 -2.27 -10.14 55.66
CA VAL A 125 -2.94 -10.56 54.43
C VAL A 125 -2.63 -9.61 53.30
N PHE A 126 -2.58 -8.29 53.56
CA PHE A 126 -2.19 -7.28 52.56
C PHE A 126 -0.75 -7.46 52.06
N ALA A 127 0.19 -7.81 52.97
CA ALA A 127 1.57 -8.08 52.59
C ALA A 127 1.67 -9.31 51.66
N ALA A 128 0.97 -10.39 52.00
CA ALA A 128 0.93 -11.61 51.15
C ALA A 128 0.29 -11.33 49.77
N LEU A 129 -0.82 -10.57 49.75
CA LEU A 129 -1.47 -10.15 48.51
C LEU A 129 -0.54 -9.27 47.68
N ARG A 130 0.22 -8.38 48.26
CA ARG A 130 1.19 -7.52 47.56
C ARG A 130 2.20 -8.37 46.78
N GLU A 131 2.72 -9.44 47.39
CA GLU A 131 3.65 -10.36 46.67
C GLU A 131 2.96 -11.08 45.51
N ARG A 132 1.70 -11.49 45.67
CA ARG A 132 0.91 -12.09 44.58
C ARG A 132 0.67 -11.09 43.44
N LEU A 133 0.32 -9.84 43.75
CA LEU A 133 0.14 -8.78 42.76
C LEU A 133 1.48 -8.41 42.04
N ARG A 134 2.62 -8.47 42.76
CA ARG A 134 3.94 -8.32 42.16
C ARG A 134 4.23 -9.43 41.15
N ALA A 135 3.91 -10.67 41.53
CA ALA A 135 4.07 -11.81 40.61
C ALA A 135 3.18 -11.69 39.37
N TYR A 136 1.98 -11.10 39.51
CA TYR A 136 1.11 -10.75 38.39
C TYR A 136 1.75 -9.67 37.50
N ALA A 137 2.12 -8.53 38.08
CA ALA A 137 2.72 -7.43 37.33
C ALA A 137 4.06 -7.77 36.66
N ALA A 138 4.79 -8.76 37.23
CA ALA A 138 6.02 -9.27 36.60
C ALA A 138 5.75 -10.09 35.32
N ARG A 139 4.56 -10.70 35.18
CA ARG A 139 4.10 -11.39 33.97
C ARG A 139 3.50 -10.42 32.96
N TYR A 140 2.66 -9.50 33.45
CA TYR A 140 1.99 -8.47 32.66
C TYR A 140 2.67 -7.12 32.92
N THR A 141 3.81 -6.89 32.29
CA THR A 141 4.69 -5.74 32.54
C THR A 141 4.15 -4.40 32.02
N VAL A 142 2.84 -4.33 31.80
CA VAL A 142 2.11 -3.16 31.30
C VAL A 142 1.54 -2.28 32.42
N TYR A 143 1.66 -2.70 33.67
CA TYR A 143 1.14 -1.96 34.83
C TYR A 143 2.26 -1.24 35.54
N ARG A 144 2.07 0.09 35.74
CA ARG A 144 2.93 0.93 36.62
C ARG A 144 2.64 0.67 38.09
N ASP A 145 1.35 0.46 38.40
CA ASP A 145 0.90 0.18 39.77
C ASP A 145 -0.42 -0.61 39.77
N ILE A 146 -0.66 -1.34 40.85
CA ILE A 146 -1.95 -1.96 41.16
C ILE A 146 -2.30 -1.55 42.55
N VAL A 147 -3.45 -0.89 42.76
CA VAL A 147 -3.88 -0.30 44.04
C VAL A 147 -5.18 -0.92 44.49
N LEU A 148 -5.21 -1.54 45.65
CA LEU A 148 -6.41 -2.02 46.30
C LEU A 148 -6.84 -1.05 47.40
N MET A 149 -8.08 -0.63 47.38
CA MET A 149 -8.66 0.34 48.30
C MET A 149 -9.91 -0.21 48.96
N ALA A 150 -10.16 0.14 50.22
CA ALA A 150 -11.43 -0.04 50.90
C ALA A 150 -12.53 0.82 50.24
N PRO A 151 -13.84 0.55 50.48
CA PRO A 151 -14.92 1.36 49.92
C PRO A 151 -14.88 2.85 50.31
N ASP A 152 -14.25 3.17 51.41
CA ASP A 152 -14.04 4.56 51.88
C ASP A 152 -12.82 5.26 51.26
N GLY A 153 -12.13 4.60 50.30
CA GLY A 153 -10.94 5.11 49.63
C GLY A 153 -9.62 4.90 50.36
N ARG A 154 -9.60 4.27 51.54
CA ARG A 154 -8.35 3.93 52.27
C ARG A 154 -7.56 2.88 51.45
N VAL A 155 -6.29 3.16 51.17
CA VAL A 155 -5.40 2.21 50.46
C VAL A 155 -5.08 1.06 51.39
N LEU A 156 -5.43 -0.18 50.98
CA LEU A 156 -5.17 -1.42 51.69
C LEU A 156 -3.79 -1.95 51.34
N THR A 157 -3.52 -2.05 50.03
CA THR A 157 -2.20 -2.45 49.50
C THR A 157 -1.96 -1.88 48.11
N ARG A 158 -0.68 -1.75 47.73
CA ARG A 158 -0.27 -1.33 46.38
C ARG A 158 1.12 -1.88 46.04
N LEU A 159 1.47 -1.89 44.73
CA LEU A 159 2.77 -2.40 44.27
C LEU A 159 3.91 -1.43 44.57
N VAL A 160 3.72 -0.18 44.24
CA VAL A 160 4.75 0.88 44.39
C VAL A 160 4.61 1.53 45.75
N ASP A 161 5.73 1.77 46.44
CA ASP A 161 5.74 2.52 47.68
C ASP A 161 5.39 4.00 47.44
N GLY A 162 4.60 4.57 48.32
CA GLY A 162 4.14 5.96 48.16
C GLY A 162 2.90 6.28 48.97
N PHE A 163 1.88 6.85 48.33
CA PHE A 163 0.64 7.23 48.94
C PHE A 163 -0.04 6.07 49.70
N ALA A 164 -0.18 6.17 51.00
CA ALA A 164 -0.77 5.18 51.92
C ALA A 164 -1.98 5.72 52.67
N GLY A 165 -2.55 6.85 52.23
CA GLY A 165 -3.66 7.52 52.90
C GLY A 165 -5.03 7.08 52.34
N ARG A 166 -6.01 7.94 52.49
CA ARG A 166 -7.34 7.78 51.90
C ARG A 166 -7.41 8.59 50.61
N SER A 167 -7.70 7.91 49.53
CA SER A 167 -7.90 8.54 48.24
C SER A 167 -9.21 9.31 48.17
N SER A 168 -9.15 10.54 47.71
CA SER A 168 -10.31 11.38 47.39
C SER A 168 -10.65 11.40 45.91
N SER A 169 -9.96 10.62 45.14
CA SER A 169 -10.13 10.57 43.68
C SER A 169 -11.56 10.15 43.29
N PRO A 170 -12.20 10.84 42.33
CA PRO A 170 -13.56 10.54 41.88
C PRO A 170 -13.71 9.13 41.27
N ILE A 171 -12.63 8.50 40.82
CA ILE A 171 -12.63 7.15 40.24
C ILE A 171 -13.14 6.11 41.28
N VAL A 172 -12.83 6.28 42.57
CA VAL A 172 -13.31 5.37 43.65
C VAL A 172 -14.81 5.38 43.71
N GLY A 173 -15.43 6.58 43.79
CA GLY A 173 -16.88 6.72 43.82
C GLY A 173 -17.57 6.23 42.56
N ARG A 174 -16.96 6.47 41.40
CA ARG A 174 -17.47 5.96 40.11
C ARG A 174 -17.46 4.43 40.08
N ALA A 175 -16.36 3.79 40.46
CA ALA A 175 -16.25 2.33 40.50
C ALA A 175 -17.22 1.67 41.47
N LEU A 176 -17.48 2.27 42.62
CA LEU A 176 -18.48 1.79 43.60
C LEU A 176 -19.92 1.91 43.09
N GLY A 177 -20.21 2.95 42.28
CA GLY A 177 -21.52 3.21 41.70
C GLY A 177 -21.85 2.35 40.51
N ASP A 178 -20.86 1.81 39.83
CA ASP A 178 -21.03 0.98 38.63
C ASP A 178 -21.31 -0.47 39.05
N GLN A 179 -22.45 -1.02 38.59
CA GLN A 179 -22.92 -2.37 38.94
C GLN A 179 -22.55 -3.43 37.92
N GLY A 180 -21.33 -3.49 37.46
CA GLY A 180 -20.92 -4.60 36.63
C GLY A 180 -20.02 -4.25 35.44
N GLY A 181 -19.35 -3.13 35.53
CA GLY A 181 -18.39 -2.68 34.55
C GLY A 181 -17.08 -2.13 35.16
N TYR A 182 -16.16 -1.80 34.29
CA TYR A 182 -14.94 -1.06 34.66
C TYR A 182 -15.15 0.43 34.46
N VAL A 183 -14.40 1.22 35.21
CA VAL A 183 -14.27 2.67 35.01
C VAL A 183 -12.89 2.94 34.45
N GLU A 184 -12.83 3.51 33.24
CA GLU A 184 -11.60 3.98 32.60
C GLU A 184 -11.49 5.50 32.76
N THR A 185 -10.30 6.01 33.09
CA THR A 185 -10.04 7.44 33.17
C THR A 185 -8.58 7.77 32.86
N TYR A 186 -8.35 8.92 32.21
CA TYR A 186 -7.02 9.52 32.04
C TYR A 186 -6.98 10.85 32.77
N GLU A 187 -6.71 10.78 34.06
CA GLU A 187 -6.72 11.92 34.98
C GLU A 187 -5.59 11.83 36.02
N ALA A 188 -5.19 12.95 36.58
CA ALA A 188 -4.34 12.95 37.78
C ALA A 188 -5.13 12.45 38.99
N THR A 189 -4.55 11.52 39.75
CA THR A 189 -5.15 10.97 40.95
C THR A 189 -4.16 11.12 42.11
N ASP A 190 -4.67 11.22 43.33
CA ASP A 190 -3.84 11.37 44.51
C ASP A 190 -2.90 10.15 44.75
N PHE A 191 -3.24 8.98 44.28
CA PHE A 191 -2.39 7.79 44.31
C PHE A 191 -1.46 7.65 43.11
N CYS A 192 -1.70 8.35 42.00
CA CYS A 192 -0.82 8.35 40.81
C CYS A 192 0.16 9.53 40.80
N GLY A 193 -0.09 10.58 41.63
CA GLY A 193 0.66 11.83 41.66
C GLY A 193 0.02 12.96 40.85
N ALA A 194 0.78 14.00 40.54
CA ALA A 194 0.28 15.20 39.86
C ALA A 194 0.07 15.01 38.33
N GLU A 195 0.64 13.98 37.74
CA GLU A 195 0.54 13.72 36.32
C GLU A 195 -0.68 12.83 35.99
N PRO A 196 -1.40 13.09 34.89
CA PRO A 196 -2.46 12.22 34.46
C PRO A 196 -1.95 10.79 34.18
N ALA A 197 -2.72 9.79 34.55
CA ALA A 197 -2.43 8.39 34.28
C ALA A 197 -3.68 7.68 33.80
N LEU A 198 -3.50 6.75 32.85
CA LEU A 198 -4.58 5.90 32.40
C LEU A 198 -4.83 4.84 33.48
N THR A 199 -6.01 4.86 34.07
CA THR A 199 -6.39 4.02 35.21
C THR A 199 -7.69 3.30 34.91
N TYR A 200 -7.69 1.98 35.13
CA TYR A 200 -8.87 1.13 35.12
C TYR A 200 -9.24 0.81 36.56
N ALA A 201 -10.49 1.00 36.93
CA ALA A 201 -10.96 0.66 38.26
C ALA A 201 -12.20 -0.21 38.20
N TRP A 202 -12.29 -1.16 39.11
CA TRP A 202 -13.42 -2.05 39.29
C TRP A 202 -13.74 -2.27 40.74
N ARG A 203 -15.03 -2.37 41.03
CA ARG A 203 -15.52 -2.67 42.36
C ARG A 203 -15.26 -4.14 42.73
N VAL A 204 -14.68 -4.40 43.88
CA VAL A 204 -14.50 -5.74 44.45
C VAL A 204 -15.72 -6.08 45.27
N GLU A 205 -16.33 -7.21 45.01
CA GLU A 205 -17.59 -7.64 45.66
C GLU A 205 -17.44 -8.94 46.42
N GLN A 206 -18.14 -9.03 47.58
CA GLN A 206 -18.36 -10.23 48.30
C GLN A 206 -19.86 -10.36 48.62
N ASN A 207 -20.52 -11.44 48.22
CA ASN A 207 -21.95 -11.69 48.42
C ASN A 207 -22.85 -10.51 47.94
N GLY A 208 -22.49 -9.85 46.85
CA GLY A 208 -23.25 -8.74 46.28
C GLY A 208 -23.01 -7.36 46.96
N HIS A 209 -22.13 -7.32 47.91
CA HIS A 209 -21.73 -6.07 48.60
C HIS A 209 -20.31 -5.63 48.17
N ALA A 210 -20.14 -4.34 47.88
CA ALA A 210 -18.83 -3.78 47.61
C ALA A 210 -17.95 -3.81 48.87
N VAL A 211 -16.87 -4.58 48.83
CA VAL A 211 -15.87 -4.69 49.89
C VAL A 211 -14.58 -3.93 49.60
N GLY A 212 -14.40 -3.46 48.34
CA GLY A 212 -13.25 -2.68 47.94
C GLY A 212 -13.35 -2.13 46.53
N VAL A 213 -12.29 -1.44 46.10
CA VAL A 213 -12.04 -0.98 44.74
C VAL A 213 -10.63 -1.36 44.34
N LEU A 214 -10.50 -2.08 43.24
CA LEU A 214 -9.23 -2.38 42.61
C LEU A 214 -8.97 -1.38 41.51
N ALA A 215 -7.76 -0.81 41.44
CA ALA A 215 -7.33 0.09 40.35
C ALA A 215 -6.02 -0.41 39.70
N LEU A 216 -6.01 -0.53 38.41
CA LEU A 216 -4.83 -0.84 37.57
C LEU A 216 -4.35 0.44 36.91
N VAL A 217 -3.13 0.86 37.19
CA VAL A 217 -2.50 2.03 36.57
C VAL A 217 -1.63 1.56 35.43
N PHE A 218 -2.03 1.88 34.21
CA PHE A 218 -1.36 1.46 32.99
C PHE A 218 -0.07 2.27 32.75
N ASP A 219 1.01 1.59 32.31
CA ASP A 219 2.28 2.24 31.95
C ASP A 219 2.25 2.72 30.49
N LEU A 220 1.44 3.76 30.26
CA LEU A 220 1.20 4.32 28.93
C LEU A 220 2.48 4.82 28.25
N GLU A 221 3.37 5.46 29.00
CA GLU A 221 4.61 6.01 28.42
C GLU A 221 5.52 4.92 27.86
N ARG A 222 5.65 3.83 28.60
CA ARG A 222 6.46 2.67 28.18
C ARG A 222 5.84 2.00 26.94
N GLU A 223 4.53 1.77 26.95
CA GLU A 223 3.85 1.15 25.83
C GLU A 223 3.87 2.03 24.58
N ALA A 224 3.61 3.34 24.74
CA ALA A 224 3.71 4.28 23.64
C ALA A 224 5.12 4.33 23.04
N ARG A 225 6.16 4.33 23.89
CA ARG A 225 7.55 4.30 23.42
C ARG A 225 7.82 3.06 22.59
N MET A 226 7.43 1.88 23.04
CA MET A 226 7.62 0.62 22.31
C MET A 226 6.88 0.62 20.97
N ILE A 227 5.68 1.21 20.90
CA ILE A 227 4.92 1.35 19.66
C ILE A 227 5.63 2.32 18.71
N PHE A 228 6.02 3.50 19.20
CA PHE A 228 6.62 4.54 18.37
C PHE A 228 8.02 4.19 17.87
N GLU A 229 8.88 3.58 18.71
CA GLU A 229 10.23 3.13 18.31
C GLU A 229 10.21 2.15 17.15
N ARG A 230 9.12 1.40 17.00
CA ARG A 230 8.96 0.46 15.90
C ARG A 230 8.41 1.09 14.61
N LEU A 231 7.59 2.14 14.75
CA LEU A 231 6.87 2.75 13.64
C LEU A 231 7.54 3.99 13.07
N ALA A 232 8.16 4.81 13.93
CA ALA A 232 8.77 6.06 13.52
C ALA A 232 10.18 5.87 13.01
N THR A 233 10.52 6.56 11.94
CA THR A 233 11.92 6.80 11.55
C THR A 233 12.56 7.90 12.41
N HIS A 234 13.89 8.13 12.29
CA HIS A 234 14.65 8.99 13.22
C HIS A 234 14.14 10.43 13.33
N ASP A 235 13.49 10.98 12.29
CA ASP A 235 13.04 12.37 12.25
C ASP A 235 11.52 12.53 12.31
N GLU A 236 10.77 11.43 12.30
CA GLU A 236 9.33 11.44 12.43
C GLU A 236 8.89 11.57 13.88
N VAL A 237 7.82 12.36 14.09
CA VAL A 237 7.20 12.52 15.41
C VAL A 237 5.84 11.85 15.39
N LEU A 238 5.67 10.86 16.28
CA LEU A 238 4.39 10.23 16.57
C LEU A 238 3.91 10.64 17.96
N ALA A 239 2.64 10.99 18.06
CA ALA A 239 2.03 11.35 19.33
C ALA A 239 0.60 10.84 19.41
N PHE A 240 0.22 10.29 20.57
CA PHE A 240 -1.18 10.10 20.92
C PHE A 240 -1.76 11.42 21.40
N VAL A 241 -2.95 11.75 20.91
CA VAL A 241 -3.68 12.97 21.27
C VAL A 241 -5.08 12.60 21.75
N ASP A 242 -5.59 13.35 22.71
CA ASP A 242 -6.96 13.18 23.21
C ASP A 242 -8.01 13.74 22.22
N GLY A 243 -9.31 13.55 22.54
CA GLY A 243 -10.42 14.06 21.74
C GLY A 243 -10.47 15.59 21.57
N GLN A 244 -9.64 16.34 22.32
CA GLN A 244 -9.50 17.79 22.22
C GLN A 244 -8.21 18.21 21.47
N GLY A 245 -7.46 17.24 20.95
CA GLY A 245 -6.18 17.47 20.27
C GLY A 245 -5.02 17.81 21.20
N ARG A 246 -5.10 17.48 22.49
CA ARG A 246 -3.98 17.66 23.42
C ARG A 246 -3.10 16.40 23.38
N VAL A 247 -1.80 16.62 23.29
CA VAL A 247 -0.81 15.56 23.33
C VAL A 247 -0.87 14.83 24.67
N VAL A 248 -1.08 13.53 24.62
CA VAL A 248 -1.06 12.61 25.75
C VAL A 248 0.38 12.11 25.96
N VAL A 249 1.00 11.61 24.91
CA VAL A 249 2.39 11.14 24.90
C VAL A 249 2.97 11.24 23.48
N SER A 250 4.27 11.50 23.38
CA SER A 250 4.99 11.65 22.12
C SER A 250 6.34 10.93 22.20
N ASN A 251 6.87 10.47 21.07
CA ASN A 251 8.25 9.98 20.96
C ASN A 251 9.27 11.13 21.04
N ASP A 252 8.84 12.38 20.81
CA ASP A 252 9.68 13.57 20.95
C ASP A 252 8.97 14.64 21.78
N ALA A 253 9.10 14.53 23.10
CA ALA A 253 8.51 15.48 24.05
C ALA A 253 9.17 16.88 23.98
N ALA A 254 10.35 17.03 23.38
CA ALA A 254 10.99 18.33 23.20
C ALA A 254 10.30 19.14 22.08
N ARG A 255 9.95 18.50 20.99
CA ARG A 255 9.21 19.12 19.89
C ARG A 255 7.69 19.17 20.15
N LEU A 256 7.15 18.12 20.78
CA LEU A 256 5.71 17.96 21.01
C LEU A 256 5.43 17.49 22.46
N PRO A 257 5.50 18.41 23.45
CA PRO A 257 5.36 18.04 24.85
C PRO A 257 3.93 17.62 25.20
N PRO A 258 3.73 16.75 26.23
CA PRO A 258 2.42 16.43 26.76
C PRO A 258 1.63 17.69 27.14
N GLY A 259 0.32 17.69 26.87
CA GLY A 259 -0.57 18.82 27.06
C GLY A 259 -0.56 19.88 25.95
N HIS A 260 0.41 19.85 25.03
CA HIS A 260 0.42 20.74 23.86
C HIS A 260 -0.79 20.46 22.96
N ARG A 261 -1.40 21.52 22.40
CA ARG A 261 -2.52 21.38 21.46
C ARG A 261 -2.02 21.35 20.02
N VAL A 262 -2.28 20.24 19.34
CA VAL A 262 -2.13 20.12 17.90
C VAL A 262 -3.47 20.50 17.26
N GLY A 263 -3.45 21.49 16.35
CA GLY A 263 -4.64 21.87 15.59
C GLY A 263 -5.02 20.75 14.62
N LEU A 264 -6.01 19.96 15.01
CA LEU A 264 -6.47 18.81 14.23
C LEU A 264 -7.27 19.28 13.03
N ARG A 265 -6.92 18.79 11.84
CA ARG A 265 -7.69 18.95 10.58
C ARG A 265 -7.75 17.60 9.89
N ASP A 266 -8.88 17.34 9.26
CA ASP A 266 -8.99 16.15 8.42
C ASP A 266 -8.14 16.33 7.14
N GLY A 267 -7.35 15.31 6.79
CA GLY A 267 -6.43 15.29 5.65
C GLY A 267 -5.03 15.83 5.96
N ALA A 268 -4.14 15.69 4.95
CA ALA A 268 -2.77 16.17 5.05
C ALA A 268 -2.70 17.68 5.27
N ALA A 269 -2.01 18.08 6.32
CA ALA A 269 -1.80 19.48 6.67
C ALA A 269 -0.30 19.75 6.83
N SER A 270 0.09 21.01 6.82
CA SER A 270 1.45 21.42 7.20
C SER A 270 1.46 22.13 8.55
N LEU A 271 2.43 21.76 9.37
CA LEU A 271 2.66 22.38 10.68
C LEU A 271 4.13 22.79 10.79
N ARG A 272 4.39 23.97 11.31
CA ARG A 272 5.75 24.43 11.57
C ARG A 272 6.12 24.20 13.04
N LEU A 273 7.08 23.29 13.27
CA LEU A 273 7.63 22.98 14.58
C LEU A 273 9.14 23.26 14.58
N GLY A 274 9.62 23.99 15.59
CA GLY A 274 11.05 24.26 15.72
C GLY A 274 11.70 24.95 14.51
N GLY A 275 10.91 25.69 13.70
CA GLY A 275 11.39 26.32 12.46
C GLY A 275 11.32 25.45 11.21
N VAL A 276 11.10 24.15 11.35
CA VAL A 276 10.96 23.16 10.25
C VAL A 276 9.49 22.96 9.91
N THR A 277 9.18 22.91 8.62
CA THR A 277 7.84 22.56 8.14
C THR A 277 7.68 21.04 8.12
N HIS A 278 6.60 20.52 8.72
CA HIS A 278 6.27 19.10 8.74
C HIS A 278 4.97 18.86 7.98
N LEU A 279 4.90 17.76 7.25
CA LEU A 279 3.65 17.15 6.83
C LEU A 279 3.03 16.48 8.06
N VAL A 280 1.72 16.67 8.25
CA VAL A 280 0.99 16.18 9.42
C VAL A 280 -0.20 15.38 8.96
N THR A 281 -0.34 14.18 9.48
CA THR A 281 -1.49 13.30 9.26
C THR A 281 -2.03 12.82 10.60
N GLN A 282 -3.35 12.67 10.69
CA GLN A 282 -4.02 12.18 11.87
C GLN A 282 -4.89 10.98 11.54
N ARG A 283 -4.89 9.98 12.44
CA ARG A 283 -5.81 8.84 12.39
C ARG A 283 -6.40 8.57 13.78
N ARG A 284 -7.70 8.19 13.81
CA ARG A 284 -8.41 7.84 15.04
C ARG A 284 -8.43 6.35 15.24
N GLY A 285 -8.38 5.89 16.50
CA GLY A 285 -8.53 4.49 16.85
C GLY A 285 -9.88 3.93 16.43
N GLN A 286 -9.87 2.70 15.94
CA GLN A 286 -11.07 1.96 15.59
C GLN A 286 -11.53 1.12 16.79
N PRO A 287 -12.85 0.96 17.01
CA PRO A 287 -13.36 0.08 18.05
C PRO A 287 -12.87 -1.36 17.84
N TYR A 288 -12.45 -2.01 18.92
CA TYR A 288 -11.98 -3.39 18.89
C TYR A 288 -12.85 -4.26 19.79
N GLN A 289 -13.50 -5.30 19.26
CA GLN A 289 -14.37 -6.24 19.97
C GLN A 289 -15.41 -5.58 20.90
N GLY A 290 -15.97 -4.45 20.48
CA GLY A 290 -16.95 -3.69 21.27
C GLY A 290 -16.33 -2.68 22.24
N TYR A 291 -15.03 -2.66 22.41
CA TYR A 291 -14.32 -1.62 23.15
C TYR A 291 -14.07 -0.39 22.26
N PRO A 292 -14.61 0.78 22.59
CA PRO A 292 -14.51 1.97 21.73
C PRO A 292 -13.13 2.64 21.79
N GLY A 293 -12.25 2.22 22.68
CA GLY A 293 -11.02 2.93 23.01
C GLY A 293 -11.24 4.19 23.84
N PRO A 294 -10.18 4.88 24.25
CA PRO A 294 -10.27 6.12 25.05
C PRO A 294 -10.69 7.34 24.22
N GLY A 295 -11.06 7.18 22.94
CA GLY A 295 -11.41 8.28 22.02
C GLY A 295 -10.20 9.07 21.54
N TRP A 296 -9.02 8.49 21.57
CA TRP A 296 -7.76 9.11 21.15
C TRP A 296 -7.49 8.94 19.67
N ALA A 297 -6.55 9.74 19.17
CA ALA A 297 -6.00 9.65 17.83
C ALA A 297 -4.48 9.62 17.89
N THR A 298 -3.84 9.14 16.84
CA THR A 298 -2.42 9.37 16.61
C THR A 298 -2.23 10.49 15.60
N VAL A 299 -1.31 11.39 15.89
CA VAL A 299 -0.78 12.38 14.96
C VAL A 299 0.62 11.94 14.56
N ALA A 300 0.87 11.84 13.26
CA ALA A 300 2.18 11.57 12.67
C ALA A 300 2.67 12.81 11.94
N LEU A 301 3.94 13.17 12.15
CA LEU A 301 4.59 14.32 11.54
C LEU A 301 5.92 13.90 10.94
N ALA A 302 6.17 14.28 9.67
CA ALA A 302 7.47 14.14 9.04
C ALA A 302 7.95 15.50 8.49
N PRO A 303 9.25 15.84 8.61
CA PRO A 303 9.79 16.98 7.89
C PRO A 303 9.48 16.88 6.40
N VAL A 304 9.00 17.99 5.78
CA VAL A 304 8.56 17.96 4.37
C VAL A 304 9.69 17.57 3.41
N GLU A 305 10.93 17.90 3.74
CA GLU A 305 12.11 17.52 2.97
C GLU A 305 12.32 16.00 2.95
N LEU A 306 12.00 15.30 4.04
CA LEU A 306 12.07 13.84 4.12
C LEU A 306 10.83 13.19 3.51
N ALA A 307 9.65 13.74 3.77
CA ALA A 307 8.39 13.21 3.24
C ALA A 307 8.35 13.18 1.70
N PHE A 308 9.05 14.14 1.04
CA PHE A 308 9.13 14.25 -0.42
C PHE A 308 10.52 13.94 -0.99
N GLY A 309 11.52 13.67 -0.15
CA GLY A 309 12.90 13.36 -0.50
C GLY A 309 13.18 11.87 -0.59
N ALA A 310 12.29 11.07 -1.12
CA ALA A 310 12.52 9.64 -1.25
C ALA A 310 13.70 9.38 -2.19
N ASP A 311 14.88 9.14 -1.62
CA ASP A 311 15.90 8.33 -2.26
C ASP A 311 15.31 6.92 -2.40
N ALA A 312 14.77 6.63 -3.58
CA ALA A 312 14.38 5.29 -3.95
C ALA A 312 15.65 4.43 -4.02
N GLU A 313 16.10 3.92 -2.87
CA GLU A 313 17.07 2.84 -2.82
C GLU A 313 16.45 1.62 -3.50
N GLY A 314 16.81 1.42 -4.75
CA GLY A 314 16.37 0.34 -5.61
C GLY A 314 15.43 0.82 -6.71
N SER A 315 16.02 1.17 -7.86
CA SER A 315 15.27 1.37 -9.10
C SER A 315 14.59 0.06 -9.50
N VAL A 316 13.33 -0.12 -9.09
CA VAL A 316 12.50 -1.23 -9.56
C VAL A 316 11.95 -0.84 -10.92
N ALA A 317 12.29 -1.61 -11.95
CA ALA A 317 11.67 -1.43 -13.26
C ALA A 317 10.17 -1.70 -13.13
N VAL A 318 9.36 -0.68 -13.43
CA VAL A 318 7.90 -0.81 -13.39
C VAL A 318 7.43 -1.49 -14.67
N GLU A 319 7.04 -2.77 -14.56
CA GLU A 319 6.57 -3.61 -15.66
C GLU A 319 5.05 -3.87 -15.58
N PHE A 320 4.28 -2.88 -15.08
CA PHE A 320 2.82 -2.99 -15.00
C PHE A 320 2.12 -1.71 -15.46
N SER A 321 0.83 -1.83 -15.83
CA SER A 321 0.03 -0.73 -16.36
C SER A 321 -0.32 0.33 -15.31
N GLY A 322 -0.40 -0.06 -14.05
CA GLY A 322 -0.71 0.82 -12.92
C GLY A 322 -2.17 1.27 -12.82
N GLU A 323 -3.09 0.69 -13.57
CA GLU A 323 -4.50 1.10 -13.63
C GLU A 323 -5.21 1.08 -12.28
N ASN A 324 -4.77 0.21 -11.36
CA ASN A 324 -5.38 0.05 -10.04
C ASN A 324 -4.76 0.96 -8.96
N VAL A 325 -3.60 1.55 -9.22
CA VAL A 325 -2.81 2.28 -8.20
C VAL A 325 -2.54 3.73 -8.56
N PHE A 326 -2.63 4.11 -9.85
CA PHE A 326 -2.40 5.48 -10.30
C PHE A 326 -3.70 6.17 -10.68
N SER A 327 -3.69 7.51 -10.57
CA SER A 327 -4.80 8.31 -11.08
C SER A 327 -4.88 8.22 -12.61
N GLN A 328 -6.10 8.16 -13.15
CA GLN A 328 -6.33 8.15 -14.60
C GLN A 328 -5.67 9.35 -15.29
N ARG A 329 -5.65 10.51 -14.63
CA ARG A 329 -4.98 11.72 -15.15
C ARG A 329 -3.50 11.50 -15.42
N LEU A 330 -2.81 10.82 -14.50
CA LEU A 330 -1.38 10.51 -14.66
C LEU A 330 -1.14 9.54 -15.81
N LEU A 331 -1.96 8.50 -15.93
CA LEU A 331 -1.87 7.52 -17.03
C LEU A 331 -2.14 8.14 -18.40
N ASP A 332 -2.95 9.20 -18.47
CA ASP A 332 -3.26 9.92 -19.71
C ASP A 332 -2.12 10.84 -20.19
N VAL A 333 -1.22 11.31 -19.30
CA VAL A 333 -0.14 12.23 -19.67
C VAL A 333 0.76 11.68 -20.78
N PRO A 334 1.33 10.47 -20.71
CA PRO A 334 2.14 9.92 -21.80
C PRO A 334 1.35 9.71 -23.11
N VAL A 335 0.06 9.42 -23.01
CA VAL A 335 -0.82 9.27 -24.18
C VAL A 335 -0.96 10.60 -24.90
N ARG A 336 -1.25 11.68 -24.17
CA ARG A 336 -1.39 13.04 -24.73
C ARG A 336 -0.04 13.57 -25.23
N ALA A 337 1.07 13.31 -24.55
CA ALA A 337 2.40 13.68 -25.01
C ALA A 337 2.70 13.05 -26.37
N ARG A 338 2.39 11.77 -26.56
CA ARG A 338 2.53 11.08 -27.84
C ARG A 338 1.60 11.64 -28.92
N GLU A 339 0.44 12.14 -28.53
CA GLU A 339 -0.49 12.78 -29.48
C GLU A 339 0.06 14.14 -29.97
N ILE A 340 0.62 14.97 -29.08
CA ILE A 340 1.31 16.19 -29.45
C ILE A 340 2.48 15.89 -30.39
N GLN A 341 3.30 14.87 -30.06
CA GLN A 341 4.40 14.44 -30.90
C GLN A 341 3.94 14.04 -32.31
N ARG A 342 2.86 13.26 -32.44
CA ARG A 342 2.32 12.87 -33.75
C ARG A 342 1.83 14.06 -34.56
N ARG A 343 1.21 15.05 -33.92
CA ARG A 343 0.79 16.29 -34.60
C ARG A 343 2.01 17.06 -35.13
N LEU A 344 3.09 17.11 -34.37
CA LEU A 344 4.34 17.72 -34.77
C LEU A 344 5.02 16.96 -35.92
N ASP A 345 5.10 15.66 -35.83
CA ASP A 345 5.67 14.80 -36.88
C ASP A 345 4.93 15.01 -38.20
N ARG A 346 3.60 15.06 -38.14
CA ARG A 346 2.76 15.35 -39.33
C ARG A 346 3.02 16.74 -39.89
N MET A 347 3.13 17.75 -39.04
CA MET A 347 3.43 19.13 -39.44
C MET A 347 4.80 19.26 -40.09
N VAL A 348 5.83 18.67 -39.50
CA VAL A 348 7.19 18.64 -40.05
C VAL A 348 7.22 17.87 -41.35
N TRP A 349 6.52 16.73 -41.42
CA TRP A 349 6.39 15.91 -42.61
C TRP A 349 5.76 16.68 -43.76
N ASN A 350 4.62 17.35 -43.52
CA ASN A 350 3.96 18.22 -44.52
C ASN A 350 4.84 19.38 -44.94
N GLY A 351 5.55 20.03 -43.97
CA GLY A 351 6.50 21.10 -44.28
C GLY A 351 7.62 20.63 -45.21
N ARG A 352 8.15 19.42 -45.02
CA ARG A 352 9.16 18.85 -45.91
C ARG A 352 8.62 18.57 -47.32
N ILE A 353 7.42 18.01 -47.42
CA ILE A 353 6.77 17.74 -48.71
C ILE A 353 6.59 19.06 -49.52
N HIS A 354 6.09 20.13 -48.88
CA HIS A 354 5.90 21.38 -49.55
C HIS A 354 7.24 22.06 -49.95
N GLN A 355 8.32 21.83 -49.25
CA GLN A 355 9.64 22.32 -49.55
C GLN A 355 10.39 21.54 -50.63
N ALA A 356 9.99 20.30 -50.95
CA ALA A 356 10.51 19.58 -52.12
C ALA A 356 10.34 20.40 -53.41
N ALA A 357 9.35 21.34 -53.39
CA ALA A 357 9.05 22.26 -54.49
C ALA A 357 9.82 23.59 -54.45
N GLU A 358 10.34 24.03 -53.25
CA GLU A 358 11.00 25.31 -53.04
C GLU A 358 12.30 25.12 -52.25
N SER A 359 13.47 25.16 -52.84
CA SER A 359 14.77 24.91 -52.20
C SER A 359 15.20 26.04 -51.27
N ASN A 360 14.69 26.10 -50.04
CA ASN A 360 15.11 27.01 -48.99
C ASN A 360 15.81 26.29 -47.83
N ALA A 361 17.13 26.43 -47.70
CA ALA A 361 17.94 25.74 -46.70
C ALA A 361 17.56 26.16 -45.26
N PHE A 362 17.12 27.41 -45.01
CA PHE A 362 16.71 27.88 -43.68
C PHE A 362 15.46 27.17 -43.19
N SER A 363 14.44 26.99 -44.03
CA SER A 363 13.19 26.31 -43.68
C SER A 363 13.46 24.83 -43.36
N ARG A 364 14.42 24.18 -44.03
CA ARG A 364 14.79 22.80 -43.76
C ARG A 364 15.39 22.66 -42.33
N SER A 365 16.35 23.53 -41.96
CA SER A 365 16.93 23.54 -40.63
C SER A 365 15.91 23.84 -39.54
N LEU A 366 14.93 24.71 -39.80
CA LEU A 366 13.86 25.03 -38.85
C LEU A 366 12.94 23.84 -38.60
N LEU A 367 12.55 23.11 -39.65
CA LEU A 367 11.75 21.89 -39.51
C LEU A 367 12.49 20.80 -38.78
N GLU A 368 13.80 20.67 -38.97
CA GLU A 368 14.66 19.74 -38.22
C GLU A 368 14.69 20.07 -36.71
N GLU A 369 14.80 21.38 -36.37
CA GLU A 369 14.80 21.82 -34.97
C GLU A 369 13.41 21.67 -34.33
N ILE A 370 12.31 21.90 -35.06
CA ILE A 370 10.96 21.60 -34.61
C ILE A 370 10.80 20.11 -34.29
N ALA A 371 11.25 19.22 -35.20
CA ALA A 371 11.21 17.78 -34.98
C ALA A 371 12.09 17.35 -33.79
N ALA A 372 13.30 17.91 -33.65
CA ALA A 372 14.17 17.61 -32.53
C ALA A 372 13.59 18.07 -31.18
N THR A 373 13.01 19.27 -31.16
CA THR A 373 12.34 19.78 -29.95
C THR A 373 11.11 18.96 -29.59
N GLY A 374 10.35 18.49 -30.58
CA GLY A 374 9.22 17.56 -30.34
C GLY A 374 9.68 16.25 -29.70
N ARG A 375 10.76 15.65 -30.21
CA ARG A 375 11.32 14.42 -29.58
C ARG A 375 11.80 14.70 -28.14
N ARG A 376 12.53 15.79 -27.90
CA ARG A 376 12.96 16.17 -26.54
C ARG A 376 11.76 16.37 -25.62
N THR A 377 10.69 16.96 -26.11
CA THR A 377 9.44 17.15 -25.37
C THR A 377 8.85 15.82 -24.94
N LYS A 378 8.67 14.89 -25.88
CA LYS A 378 8.20 13.56 -25.60
C LYS A 378 9.07 12.85 -24.54
N ASP A 379 10.40 12.90 -24.72
CA ASP A 379 11.36 12.24 -23.83
C ASP A 379 11.28 12.80 -22.39
N VAL A 380 11.07 14.11 -22.21
CA VAL A 380 10.91 14.72 -20.88
C VAL A 380 9.61 14.29 -20.23
N PHE A 381 8.48 14.27 -20.96
CA PHE A 381 7.21 13.78 -20.41
C PHE A 381 7.25 12.29 -20.08
N GLU A 382 7.84 11.46 -20.94
CA GLU A 382 7.97 10.02 -20.68
C GLU A 382 8.89 9.75 -19.48
N ARG A 383 9.99 10.51 -19.35
CA ARG A 383 10.89 10.41 -18.20
C ARG A 383 10.19 10.82 -16.92
N ALA A 384 9.57 11.99 -16.89
CA ALA A 384 8.85 12.48 -15.71
C ALA A 384 7.76 11.49 -15.25
N SER A 385 7.00 10.96 -16.20
CA SER A 385 5.99 9.94 -15.90
C SER A 385 6.62 8.63 -15.39
N SER A 386 7.72 8.18 -15.99
CA SER A 386 8.41 6.95 -15.57
C SER A 386 9.04 7.07 -14.19
N GLU A 387 9.66 8.21 -13.88
CA GLU A 387 10.24 8.47 -12.55
C GLU A 387 9.16 8.46 -11.47
N LEU A 388 8.01 9.09 -11.73
CA LEU A 388 6.89 9.04 -10.80
C LEU A 388 6.34 7.62 -10.62
N LEU A 389 6.15 6.88 -11.70
CA LEU A 389 5.71 5.48 -11.64
C LEU A 389 6.67 4.63 -10.79
N THR A 390 7.98 4.85 -10.95
CA THR A 390 9.01 4.16 -10.15
C THR A 390 8.93 4.54 -8.67
N THR A 391 8.74 5.83 -8.36
CA THR A 391 8.61 6.31 -6.97
C THR A 391 7.39 5.72 -6.28
N VAL A 392 6.23 5.74 -6.95
CA VAL A 392 5.00 5.17 -6.39
C VAL A 392 5.12 3.64 -6.25
N ALA A 393 5.74 2.95 -7.21
CA ALA A 393 6.00 1.51 -7.09
C ALA A 393 6.90 1.17 -5.90
N ALA A 394 7.94 1.96 -5.65
CA ALA A 394 8.80 1.82 -4.47
C ALA A 394 8.02 2.05 -3.17
N GLY A 395 7.14 3.07 -3.14
CA GLY A 395 6.23 3.31 -2.02
C GLY A 395 5.30 2.12 -1.74
N LEU A 396 4.67 1.57 -2.78
CA LEU A 396 3.80 0.38 -2.66
C LEU A 396 4.56 -0.86 -2.14
N LEU A 397 5.81 -1.07 -2.58
CA LEU A 397 6.66 -2.14 -2.08
C LEU A 397 6.98 -1.93 -0.59
N GLY A 398 7.28 -0.70 -0.20
CA GLY A 398 7.47 -0.31 1.20
C GLY A 398 6.21 -0.55 2.04
N GLU A 399 5.05 -0.11 1.55
CA GLU A 399 3.75 -0.30 2.19
C GLU A 399 3.41 -1.78 2.37
N ALA A 400 3.49 -2.58 1.31
CA ALA A 400 3.18 -4.00 1.38
C ALA A 400 4.08 -4.73 2.39
N ARG A 401 5.39 -4.40 2.41
CA ARG A 401 6.34 -4.93 3.39
C ARG A 401 6.00 -4.52 4.81
N PHE A 402 5.68 -3.24 5.00
CA PHE A 402 5.32 -2.68 6.30
C PHE A 402 4.04 -3.31 6.87
N LEU A 403 2.99 -3.46 6.04
CA LEU A 403 1.75 -4.10 6.45
C LEU A 403 1.93 -5.59 6.75
N ALA A 404 2.81 -6.28 6.01
CA ALA A 404 3.17 -7.66 6.30
C ALA A 404 3.89 -7.77 7.66
N ASP A 405 4.83 -6.88 7.96
CA ASP A 405 5.52 -6.81 9.25
C ASP A 405 4.55 -6.55 10.40
N LEU A 406 3.65 -5.57 10.22
CA LEU A 406 2.60 -5.30 11.18
C LEU A 406 1.74 -6.52 11.49
N SER A 407 1.31 -7.24 10.45
CA SER A 407 0.40 -8.38 10.62
C SER A 407 0.99 -9.44 11.54
N VAL A 408 2.28 -9.76 11.38
CA VAL A 408 2.97 -10.72 12.25
C VAL A 408 3.30 -10.17 13.63
N ASP A 409 3.55 -8.86 13.75
CA ASP A 409 3.74 -8.22 15.06
C ASP A 409 2.46 -8.27 15.91
N VAL A 410 1.32 -7.95 15.29
CA VAL A 410 0.00 -8.07 15.95
C VAL A 410 -0.28 -9.51 16.35
N LEU A 411 0.07 -10.47 15.49
CA LEU A 411 -0.08 -11.89 15.79
C LEU A 411 0.80 -12.31 16.97
N ASP A 412 2.09 -12.01 16.94
CA ASP A 412 3.04 -12.42 17.99
C ASP A 412 2.69 -11.80 19.34
N ARG A 413 2.24 -10.54 19.37
CA ARG A 413 1.73 -9.88 20.59
C ARG A 413 0.47 -10.57 21.13
N ASN A 414 -0.47 -10.91 20.25
CA ASN A 414 -1.68 -11.60 20.65
C ASN A 414 -1.38 -12.98 21.24
N LEU A 415 -0.53 -13.76 20.58
CA LEU A 415 -0.15 -15.10 21.03
C LEU A 415 0.70 -15.06 22.33
N TYR A 416 1.51 -14.04 22.53
CA TYR A 416 2.21 -13.76 23.81
C TYR A 416 1.24 -13.65 24.97
N GLU A 417 0.12 -12.94 24.81
CA GLU A 417 -0.89 -12.83 25.87
C GLU A 417 -1.50 -14.21 26.19
N ARG A 418 -1.73 -15.05 25.18
CA ARG A 418 -2.24 -16.44 25.40
C ARG A 418 -1.25 -17.27 26.24
N ALA A 419 0.05 -17.11 26.00
CA ALA A 419 1.07 -17.74 26.80
C ALA A 419 1.07 -17.24 28.26
N ASN A 420 0.80 -15.94 28.47
CA ASN A 420 0.68 -15.38 29.82
C ASN A 420 -0.56 -15.85 30.53
N ASP A 421 -1.71 -15.82 29.85
CA ASP A 421 -3.00 -16.21 30.41
C ASP A 421 -2.96 -17.64 30.96
N CYS A 422 -2.48 -18.61 30.18
CA CYS A 422 -2.41 -20.00 30.64
C CYS A 422 -1.49 -20.15 31.86
N ARG A 423 -0.32 -19.48 31.87
CA ARG A 423 0.62 -19.48 33.01
C ARG A 423 0.02 -18.88 34.28
N TRP A 424 -0.75 -17.78 34.14
CA TRP A 424 -1.39 -17.12 35.24
C TRP A 424 -2.55 -17.93 35.81
N TRP A 425 -3.46 -18.41 34.96
CA TRP A 425 -4.62 -19.16 35.43
C TRP A 425 -4.27 -20.52 36.03
N ALA A 426 -3.18 -21.13 35.59
CA ALA A 426 -2.62 -22.32 36.22
C ALA A 426 -2.20 -22.10 37.68
N THR A 427 -2.04 -20.85 38.16
CA THR A 427 -1.76 -20.54 39.59
C THR A 427 -3.00 -20.40 40.44
N SER A 428 -4.21 -20.62 39.89
CA SER A 428 -5.45 -20.49 40.62
C SER A 428 -5.61 -21.57 41.69
N PRO A 429 -5.79 -21.19 42.97
CA PRO A 429 -6.02 -22.19 44.02
C PRO A 429 -7.27 -23.03 43.80
N VAL A 430 -8.31 -22.45 43.19
CA VAL A 430 -9.57 -23.15 42.88
C VAL A 430 -9.34 -24.26 41.86
N LEU A 431 -8.56 -23.98 40.82
CA LEU A 431 -8.25 -24.96 39.77
C LEU A 431 -7.34 -26.09 40.30
N ALA A 432 -6.47 -25.77 41.27
CA ALA A 432 -5.58 -26.73 41.90
C ALA A 432 -6.33 -27.78 42.72
N THR A 433 -7.57 -27.52 43.14
CA THR A 433 -8.40 -28.51 43.86
C THR A 433 -8.91 -29.66 42.98
N MET A 434 -8.86 -29.50 41.66
CA MET A 434 -9.47 -30.44 40.67
C MET A 434 -10.97 -30.70 40.91
N ASP A 435 -11.69 -29.81 41.59
CA ASP A 435 -13.14 -29.89 41.73
C ASP A 435 -13.81 -29.42 40.43
N ALA A 436 -14.49 -30.33 39.76
CA ALA A 436 -15.09 -30.08 38.44
C ALA A 436 -16.14 -28.96 38.49
N ASN A 437 -16.91 -28.82 39.55
CA ASN A 437 -17.99 -27.83 39.64
C ASN A 437 -17.42 -26.41 39.89
N ALA A 438 -16.48 -26.32 40.83
CA ALA A 438 -15.80 -25.06 41.12
C ALA A 438 -14.97 -24.60 39.92
N ALA A 439 -14.23 -25.51 39.30
CA ALA A 439 -13.44 -25.25 38.11
C ALA A 439 -14.32 -24.78 36.94
N ARG A 440 -15.43 -25.42 36.63
CA ARG A 440 -16.33 -25.03 35.54
C ARG A 440 -16.84 -23.60 35.73
N LYS A 441 -17.24 -23.21 36.93
CA LYS A 441 -17.67 -21.82 37.22
C LYS A 441 -16.54 -20.82 36.98
N THR A 442 -15.34 -21.12 37.46
CA THR A 442 -14.17 -20.28 37.29
C THR A 442 -13.79 -20.15 35.82
N LEU A 443 -13.71 -21.25 35.09
CA LEU A 443 -13.35 -21.25 33.67
C LEU A 443 -14.41 -20.55 32.82
N ALA A 444 -15.71 -20.72 33.11
CA ALA A 444 -16.79 -20.01 32.43
C ALA A 444 -16.73 -18.50 32.66
N HIS A 445 -16.40 -18.08 33.89
CA HIS A 445 -16.21 -16.67 34.22
C HIS A 445 -15.03 -16.09 33.45
N ILE A 446 -13.89 -16.76 33.45
CA ILE A 446 -12.69 -16.36 32.69
C ILE A 446 -13.04 -16.20 31.20
N ASN A 447 -13.66 -17.23 30.59
CA ASN A 447 -14.01 -17.21 29.19
C ASN A 447 -15.12 -16.21 28.83
N GLY A 448 -15.88 -15.74 29.83
CA GLY A 448 -16.82 -14.63 29.69
C GLY A 448 -16.14 -13.27 29.56
N LEU A 449 -15.01 -13.09 30.24
CA LEU A 449 -14.20 -11.88 30.20
C LEU A 449 -13.27 -11.84 28.97
N TYR A 450 -12.67 -13.00 28.62
CA TYR A 450 -11.71 -13.12 27.52
C TYR A 450 -12.37 -13.83 26.32
N THR A 451 -12.91 -13.04 25.42
CA THR A 451 -13.69 -13.54 24.27
C THR A 451 -12.87 -14.20 23.17
N VAL A 452 -11.54 -14.16 23.28
CA VAL A 452 -10.56 -14.70 22.32
C VAL A 452 -10.38 -16.23 22.42
N TYR A 453 -11.03 -16.88 23.35
CA TYR A 453 -10.96 -18.34 23.54
C TYR A 453 -12.25 -19.03 23.11
N ALA A 454 -12.10 -20.04 22.25
CA ALA A 454 -13.20 -20.95 21.91
C ALA A 454 -13.60 -21.82 23.12
N ASN A 455 -12.61 -22.29 23.90
CA ASN A 455 -12.81 -23.02 25.12
C ASN A 455 -11.61 -22.89 26.06
N VAL A 456 -11.80 -22.98 27.36
CA VAL A 456 -10.78 -23.10 28.38
C VAL A 456 -10.99 -24.38 29.14
N LEU A 457 -9.97 -25.21 29.26
CA LEU A 457 -10.07 -26.59 29.82
C LEU A 457 -9.18 -26.70 31.05
N LEU A 458 -9.68 -27.49 32.03
CA LEU A 458 -8.90 -28.07 33.11
C LEU A 458 -8.73 -29.56 32.84
N PHE A 459 -7.52 -30.10 32.87
CA PHE A 459 -7.25 -31.54 32.74
C PHE A 459 -6.37 -32.04 33.89
N ASP A 460 -6.52 -33.30 34.26
CA ASP A 460 -5.78 -33.93 35.36
C ASP A 460 -4.36 -34.42 34.92
N ALA A 461 -3.64 -35.03 35.88
CA ALA A 461 -2.32 -35.60 35.65
C ALA A 461 -2.28 -36.76 34.64
N GLN A 462 -3.44 -37.34 34.32
CA GLN A 462 -3.60 -38.35 33.29
C GLN A 462 -4.00 -37.77 31.95
N GLY A 463 -4.25 -36.45 31.86
CA GLY A 463 -4.69 -35.76 30.66
C GLY A 463 -6.20 -35.90 30.40
N VAL A 464 -7.01 -36.31 31.42
CA VAL A 464 -8.45 -36.36 31.30
C VAL A 464 -9.03 -34.98 31.58
N VAL A 465 -9.93 -34.49 30.72
CA VAL A 465 -10.60 -33.20 30.92
C VAL A 465 -11.54 -33.28 32.13
N VAL A 466 -11.25 -32.49 33.17
CA VAL A 466 -12.02 -32.38 34.42
C VAL A 466 -13.16 -31.37 34.26
N ALA A 467 -12.92 -30.24 33.61
CA ALA A 467 -13.90 -29.19 33.41
C ALA A 467 -13.61 -28.39 32.15
N ALA A 468 -14.65 -27.83 31.55
CA ALA A 468 -14.57 -26.96 30.37
C ALA A 468 -15.44 -25.69 30.53
N SER A 469 -15.03 -24.58 29.92
CA SER A 469 -15.70 -23.27 30.06
C SER A 469 -16.98 -23.12 29.23
N ARG A 470 -17.00 -23.65 28.02
CA ARG A 470 -18.12 -23.53 27.05
C ARG A 470 -18.58 -24.86 26.53
N ASP A 471 -17.74 -25.61 25.83
CA ASP A 471 -18.09 -26.95 25.31
C ASP A 471 -17.75 -28.00 26.35
N THR A 472 -18.74 -28.33 27.17
CA THR A 472 -18.62 -29.33 28.22
C THR A 472 -18.69 -30.77 27.70
N SER A 473 -18.97 -30.97 26.40
CA SER A 473 -19.01 -32.33 25.80
C SER A 473 -17.65 -33.01 25.77
N VAL A 474 -16.56 -32.23 25.97
CA VAL A 474 -15.19 -32.74 26.05
C VAL A 474 -14.81 -33.23 27.46
N GLU A 475 -15.60 -32.97 28.46
CA GLU A 475 -15.36 -33.41 29.86
C GLU A 475 -15.35 -34.97 29.97
N GLY A 476 -14.42 -35.48 30.73
CA GLY A 476 -14.17 -36.93 30.83
C GLY A 476 -13.38 -37.52 29.64
N ARG A 477 -13.08 -36.73 28.63
CA ARG A 477 -12.31 -37.18 27.46
C ARG A 477 -10.82 -37.23 27.80
N GLN A 478 -10.13 -38.27 27.36
CA GLN A 478 -8.69 -38.42 27.40
C GLN A 478 -8.05 -37.57 26.27
N LEU A 479 -7.21 -36.61 26.60
CA LEU A 479 -6.39 -35.85 25.65
C LEU A 479 -5.09 -36.60 25.38
N THR A 480 -4.82 -36.94 24.14
CA THR A 480 -3.63 -37.69 23.71
C THR A 480 -2.62 -36.82 22.93
N ASN A 481 -2.88 -35.54 22.82
CA ASN A 481 -2.04 -34.59 22.09
C ASN A 481 -0.65 -34.40 22.75
N ALA A 482 0.41 -34.21 21.96
CA ALA A 482 1.77 -34.08 22.45
C ALA A 482 1.94 -32.95 23.48
N TRP A 483 1.29 -31.80 23.25
CA TRP A 483 1.33 -30.64 24.16
C TRP A 483 0.84 -30.95 25.58
N VAL A 484 -0.05 -31.95 25.77
CA VAL A 484 -0.52 -32.37 27.10
C VAL A 484 0.62 -33.04 27.89
N ALA A 485 1.30 -34.00 27.25
CA ALA A 485 2.44 -34.65 27.86
C ALA A 485 3.61 -33.68 28.14
N ASP A 486 3.82 -32.73 27.23
CA ASP A 486 4.86 -31.72 27.42
C ASP A 486 4.50 -30.74 28.54
N CYS A 487 3.25 -30.30 28.64
CA CYS A 487 2.75 -29.51 29.77
C CYS A 487 2.96 -30.21 31.12
N LEU A 488 2.60 -31.48 31.23
CA LEU A 488 2.70 -32.25 32.48
C LEU A 488 4.16 -32.53 32.91
N LYS A 489 5.14 -32.43 32.00
CA LYS A 489 6.58 -32.53 32.32
C LYS A 489 7.14 -31.23 32.92
N LEU A 490 6.50 -30.10 32.68
CA LEU A 490 6.98 -28.81 33.16
C LEU A 490 6.94 -28.73 34.69
N ARG A 491 7.94 -28.10 35.28
CA ARG A 491 8.07 -27.87 36.74
C ARG A 491 8.26 -26.41 37.09
N ASP A 492 8.41 -25.56 36.07
CA ASP A 492 8.55 -24.13 36.21
C ASP A 492 7.18 -23.47 35.88
N PRO A 493 6.58 -22.72 36.82
CA PRO A 493 5.30 -22.04 36.60
C PRO A 493 5.38 -20.89 35.56
N MET A 494 6.61 -20.54 35.13
CA MET A 494 6.84 -19.55 34.05
C MET A 494 6.90 -20.20 32.66
N ARG A 495 6.83 -21.54 32.57
CA ARG A 495 6.84 -22.27 31.32
C ARG A 495 5.45 -22.75 30.94
N TYR A 496 5.25 -22.90 29.63
CA TYR A 496 4.02 -23.40 29.03
C TYR A 496 4.36 -24.38 27.90
N ALA A 497 3.39 -25.14 27.45
CA ALA A 497 3.43 -25.92 26.23
C ALA A 497 2.42 -25.34 25.23
N ALA A 498 2.72 -25.39 23.95
CA ALA A 498 1.78 -24.98 22.90
C ALA A 498 1.75 -26.03 21.78
N SER A 499 0.58 -26.19 21.17
CA SER A 499 0.47 -26.96 19.94
C SER A 499 1.02 -26.14 18.75
N PRO A 500 1.48 -26.79 17.69
CA PRO A 500 1.60 -26.12 16.39
C PRO A 500 0.19 -25.72 15.90
N PHE A 501 0.12 -24.83 14.87
CA PHE A 501 -1.14 -24.57 14.21
C PHE A 501 -1.60 -25.82 13.43
N GLU A 502 -2.60 -26.48 13.92
CA GLU A 502 -3.10 -27.73 13.35
C GLU A 502 -4.63 -27.88 13.55
N PRO A 503 -5.30 -28.71 12.72
CA PRO A 503 -6.69 -29.04 12.94
C PRO A 503 -6.87 -29.69 14.32
N SER A 504 -7.82 -29.21 15.12
CA SER A 504 -8.08 -29.70 16.47
C SER A 504 -9.54 -30.05 16.65
N GLU A 505 -9.79 -31.24 17.21
CA GLU A 505 -11.16 -31.64 17.60
C GLU A 505 -11.72 -30.75 18.72
N LEU A 506 -10.86 -30.13 19.51
CA LEU A 506 -11.24 -29.14 20.52
C LEU A 506 -11.75 -27.84 19.86
N TYR A 507 -11.50 -27.66 18.57
CA TYR A 507 -11.95 -26.52 17.75
C TYR A 507 -12.75 -27.01 16.53
N ARG A 508 -13.55 -28.04 16.70
CA ARG A 508 -14.45 -28.62 15.67
C ARG A 508 -13.76 -29.03 14.37
N GLY A 509 -12.49 -29.44 14.47
CA GLY A 509 -11.66 -29.84 13.32
C GLY A 509 -11.04 -28.67 12.55
N ALA A 510 -11.28 -27.43 12.92
CA ALA A 510 -10.59 -26.28 12.35
C ALA A 510 -9.18 -26.13 12.96
N GLY A 511 -8.31 -25.43 12.23
CA GLY A 511 -6.95 -25.13 12.69
C GLY A 511 -6.95 -24.14 13.85
N THR A 512 -6.19 -24.44 14.89
CA THR A 512 -6.00 -23.56 16.05
C THR A 512 -4.68 -23.82 16.77
N TYR A 513 -4.32 -22.88 17.65
CA TYR A 513 -3.30 -23.07 18.69
C TYR A 513 -3.96 -23.46 20.01
N VAL A 514 -3.32 -24.38 20.75
CA VAL A 514 -3.68 -24.67 22.12
C VAL A 514 -2.49 -24.36 23.02
N TYR A 515 -2.68 -23.47 23.99
CA TYR A 515 -1.67 -23.09 24.99
C TYR A 515 -2.00 -23.79 26.31
N ALA A 516 -1.03 -24.41 26.96
CA ALA A 516 -1.27 -25.11 28.21
C ALA A 516 -0.14 -24.86 29.22
N ALA A 517 -0.52 -24.66 30.50
CA ALA A 517 0.42 -24.51 31.59
C ALA A 517 0.11 -25.50 32.73
N PRO A 518 1.13 -26.02 33.43
CA PRO A 518 0.94 -27.01 34.49
C PRO A 518 0.38 -26.37 35.77
N ILE A 519 -0.54 -27.01 36.40
CA ILE A 519 -0.93 -26.70 37.79
C ILE A 519 0.01 -27.48 38.71
N LEU A 520 0.85 -26.72 39.41
CA LEU A 520 1.86 -27.28 40.30
C LEU A 520 1.40 -27.22 41.77
N VAL A 521 1.41 -28.38 42.44
CA VAL A 521 1.24 -28.51 43.89
C VAL A 521 2.48 -29.20 44.42
N ASP A 522 3.16 -28.62 45.37
CA ASP A 522 4.41 -29.13 45.96
C ASP A 522 5.47 -29.46 44.89
N GLY A 523 5.54 -28.65 43.81
CA GLY A 523 6.48 -28.81 42.69
C GLY A 523 6.16 -29.93 41.71
N SER A 524 5.02 -30.62 41.88
CA SER A 524 4.54 -31.67 40.98
C SER A 524 3.31 -31.23 40.20
N ALA A 525 3.24 -31.54 38.92
CA ALA A 525 2.07 -31.23 38.09
C ALA A 525 0.93 -32.19 38.47
N VAL A 526 -0.15 -31.63 39.02
CA VAL A 526 -1.40 -32.36 39.32
C VAL A 526 -2.38 -32.33 38.16
N GLY A 527 -2.10 -31.53 37.15
CA GLY A 527 -2.88 -31.35 35.93
C GLY A 527 -2.44 -30.11 35.19
N GLY A 528 -3.29 -29.57 34.36
CA GLY A 528 -2.98 -28.30 33.62
C GLY A 528 -4.22 -27.57 33.17
N VAL A 529 -4.03 -26.31 32.87
CA VAL A 529 -5.00 -25.42 32.20
C VAL A 529 -4.65 -25.36 30.73
N ALA A 530 -5.61 -25.57 29.83
CA ALA A 530 -5.41 -25.42 28.37
C ALA A 530 -6.38 -24.41 27.78
N LEU A 531 -5.86 -23.54 26.92
CA LEU A 531 -6.57 -22.48 26.22
C LEU A 531 -6.71 -22.85 24.76
N VAL A 532 -7.92 -23.10 24.29
CA VAL A 532 -8.22 -23.31 22.87
C VAL A 532 -8.47 -21.95 22.23
N PHE A 533 -7.54 -21.47 21.44
CA PHE A 533 -7.63 -20.16 20.82
C PHE A 533 -8.71 -20.10 19.74
N ASP A 534 -9.53 -19.05 19.71
CA ASP A 534 -10.56 -18.85 18.68
C ASP A 534 -9.93 -18.23 17.43
N SER A 535 -9.05 -19.00 16.76
CA SER A 535 -8.12 -18.53 15.74
C SER A 535 -8.80 -17.94 14.50
N THR A 536 -9.89 -18.53 14.02
CA THR A 536 -10.53 -18.13 12.77
C THR A 536 -10.96 -16.65 12.77
N PRO A 537 -11.84 -16.17 13.68
CA PRO A 537 -12.25 -14.77 13.70
C PRO A 537 -11.11 -13.83 14.12
N GLN A 538 -10.20 -14.29 14.99
CA GLN A 538 -9.09 -13.47 15.47
C GLN A 538 -8.09 -13.19 14.34
N PHE A 539 -7.67 -14.20 13.59
CA PHE A 539 -6.74 -14.04 12.48
C PHE A 539 -7.37 -13.22 11.35
N GLU A 540 -8.65 -13.45 11.05
CA GLU A 540 -9.35 -12.65 10.06
C GLU A 540 -9.38 -11.16 10.45
N ALA A 541 -9.65 -10.85 11.71
CA ALA A 541 -9.65 -9.47 12.20
C ALA A 541 -8.25 -8.83 12.17
N MET A 542 -7.19 -9.60 12.48
CA MET A 542 -5.80 -9.12 12.39
C MET A 542 -5.40 -8.81 10.94
N LEU A 543 -5.69 -9.74 10.01
CA LEU A 543 -5.35 -9.59 8.60
C LEU A 543 -6.15 -8.47 7.93
N ARG A 544 -7.43 -8.29 8.28
CA ARG A 544 -8.23 -7.15 7.78
C ARG A 544 -7.67 -5.80 8.20
N ALA A 545 -7.10 -5.72 9.40
CA ALA A 545 -6.45 -4.50 9.88
C ALA A 545 -5.13 -4.18 9.14
N ALA A 546 -4.52 -5.18 8.48
CA ALA A 546 -3.31 -5.04 7.68
C ALA A 546 -3.61 -4.93 6.16
N LEU A 547 -4.87 -4.76 5.76
CA LEU A 547 -5.22 -4.59 4.35
C LEU A 547 -5.04 -3.14 3.92
N PRO A 548 -4.34 -2.87 2.81
CA PRO A 548 -4.34 -1.55 2.18
C PRO A 548 -5.71 -1.20 1.59
N GLU A 549 -5.95 0.08 1.34
CA GLU A 549 -7.23 0.57 0.78
C GLU A 549 -7.44 0.16 -0.68
N THR A 550 -6.39 -0.29 -1.38
CA THR A 550 -6.47 -0.72 -2.78
C THR A 550 -7.39 -1.92 -2.93
N ALA A 551 -8.44 -1.77 -3.73
CA ALA A 551 -9.43 -2.81 -3.96
C ALA A 551 -8.80 -4.08 -4.54
N GLY A 552 -9.18 -5.24 -4.00
CA GLY A 552 -8.63 -6.53 -4.43
C GLY A 552 -7.33 -6.94 -3.73
N SER A 553 -6.85 -6.14 -2.76
CA SER A 553 -5.71 -6.52 -1.92
C SER A 553 -6.05 -7.72 -1.03
N VAL A 554 -5.06 -8.57 -0.78
CA VAL A 554 -5.17 -9.77 0.03
C VAL A 554 -4.06 -9.80 1.08
N ALA A 555 -4.42 -10.15 2.31
CA ALA A 555 -3.46 -10.44 3.37
C ALA A 555 -3.59 -11.90 3.84
N ALA A 556 -2.47 -12.51 4.19
CA ALA A 556 -2.45 -13.91 4.64
C ALA A 556 -1.37 -14.15 5.70
N PHE A 557 -1.61 -15.14 6.56
CA PHE A 557 -0.59 -15.80 7.36
C PHE A 557 -0.26 -17.14 6.72
N CYS A 558 1.02 -17.39 6.51
CA CYS A 558 1.53 -18.61 5.88
C CYS A 558 2.60 -19.26 6.76
N ARG A 559 2.75 -20.57 6.65
CA ARG A 559 3.88 -21.30 7.20
C ARG A 559 5.02 -21.36 6.18
N ARG A 560 6.22 -21.73 6.61
CA ARG A 560 7.39 -21.90 5.72
C ARG A 560 7.23 -23.01 4.67
N ASP A 561 6.33 -23.96 4.89
CA ASP A 561 6.02 -24.98 3.88
C ASP A 561 5.00 -24.49 2.81
N GLY A 562 4.59 -23.23 2.89
CA GLY A 562 3.62 -22.61 1.99
C GLY A 562 2.16 -22.85 2.39
N ALA A 563 1.90 -23.61 3.47
CA ALA A 563 0.53 -23.82 3.96
C ALA A 563 -0.05 -22.52 4.51
N VAL A 564 -1.24 -22.17 4.06
CA VAL A 564 -1.97 -20.97 4.51
C VAL A 564 -2.63 -21.26 5.86
N ILE A 565 -2.32 -20.44 6.87
CA ILE A 565 -2.94 -20.45 8.19
C ILE A 565 -4.29 -19.75 8.15
N SER A 566 -4.30 -18.53 7.59
CA SER A 566 -5.50 -17.70 7.42
C SER A 566 -5.30 -16.69 6.31
N ARG A 567 -6.37 -16.23 5.68
CA ARG A 567 -6.33 -15.26 4.59
C ARG A 567 -7.63 -14.46 4.48
N THR A 568 -7.54 -13.23 3.97
CA THR A 568 -8.71 -12.38 3.72
C THR A 568 -9.39 -12.66 2.37
N GLY A 569 -8.70 -13.32 1.45
CA GLY A 569 -9.15 -13.71 0.13
C GLY A 569 -8.23 -14.77 -0.48
N GLU A 570 -8.54 -15.26 -1.68
CA GLU A 570 -7.63 -16.17 -2.40
C GLU A 570 -6.33 -15.44 -2.75
N LEU A 571 -5.17 -16.08 -2.49
CA LEU A 571 -3.88 -15.54 -2.90
C LEU A 571 -3.78 -15.58 -4.43
N PRO A 572 -3.68 -14.42 -5.11
CA PRO A 572 -3.65 -14.38 -6.57
C PRO A 572 -2.28 -14.72 -7.17
N VAL A 573 -1.28 -15.01 -6.33
CA VAL A 573 0.11 -15.29 -6.72
C VAL A 573 0.66 -16.49 -5.96
N THR A 574 1.55 -17.22 -6.62
CA THR A 574 2.35 -18.26 -6.00
C THR A 574 3.55 -17.63 -5.29
N LEU A 575 3.69 -17.90 -3.98
CA LEU A 575 4.80 -17.33 -3.20
C LEU A 575 6.14 -17.96 -3.61
N PRO A 576 7.16 -17.15 -3.91
CA PRO A 576 8.48 -17.66 -4.30
C PRO A 576 9.23 -18.26 -3.11
N ALA A 577 10.21 -19.13 -3.40
CA ALA A 577 11.04 -19.75 -2.39
C ALA A 577 11.78 -18.72 -1.49
N SER A 578 12.12 -17.54 -2.02
CA SER A 578 12.72 -16.45 -1.27
C SER A 578 11.82 -15.93 -0.14
N VAL A 579 10.49 -15.97 -0.31
CA VAL A 579 9.53 -15.63 0.75
C VAL A 579 9.41 -16.75 1.75
N LEU A 580 9.28 -18.00 1.29
CA LEU A 580 9.10 -19.16 2.17
C LEU A 580 10.35 -19.49 3.02
N SER A 581 11.53 -19.01 2.61
CA SER A 581 12.80 -19.17 3.33
C SER A 581 13.13 -18.06 4.32
N LEU A 582 12.28 -17.07 4.50
CA LEU A 582 12.49 -15.96 5.44
C LEU A 582 12.72 -16.48 6.86
N THR A 583 13.75 -15.96 7.52
CA THR A 583 14.03 -16.21 8.94
C THR A 583 13.42 -15.13 9.82
N ALA A 584 13.33 -15.36 11.13
CA ALA A 584 12.74 -14.44 12.08
C ALA A 584 13.22 -12.98 11.89
N GLY A 585 12.27 -12.07 11.73
CA GLY A 585 12.50 -10.64 11.52
C GLY A 585 12.97 -10.26 10.11
N GLN A 586 13.14 -11.21 9.19
CA GLN A 586 13.46 -10.89 7.81
C GLN A 586 12.20 -10.54 7.03
N SER A 587 12.33 -9.56 6.14
CA SER A 587 11.28 -9.10 5.24
C SER A 587 11.72 -9.21 3.79
N TRP A 588 10.75 -9.34 2.90
CA TRP A 588 10.91 -9.35 1.46
C TRP A 588 9.82 -8.50 0.80
N SER A 589 10.14 -7.83 -0.29
CA SER A 589 9.13 -7.21 -1.16
C SER A 589 9.55 -7.31 -2.62
N GLY A 590 8.58 -7.41 -3.52
CA GLY A 590 8.82 -7.52 -4.95
C GLY A 590 7.53 -7.48 -5.77
N VAL A 591 7.69 -7.39 -7.09
CA VAL A 591 6.57 -7.50 -8.04
C VAL A 591 6.52 -8.93 -8.56
N LEU A 592 5.36 -9.55 -8.49
CA LEU A 592 5.08 -10.87 -9.05
C LEU A 592 4.04 -10.74 -10.16
N THR A 593 4.22 -11.53 -11.22
CA THR A 593 3.27 -11.55 -12.33
C THR A 593 2.66 -12.95 -12.45
N GLU A 594 1.34 -13.03 -12.44
CA GLU A 594 0.60 -14.29 -12.62
C GLU A 594 -0.68 -14.04 -13.43
N GLY A 595 -0.97 -14.90 -14.39
CA GLY A 595 -2.16 -14.77 -15.26
C GLY A 595 -2.21 -13.49 -16.09
N GLY A 596 -1.05 -12.86 -16.39
CA GLY A 596 -0.97 -11.59 -17.12
C GLY A 596 -1.26 -10.36 -16.24
N LEU A 597 -1.43 -10.53 -14.94
CA LEU A 597 -1.59 -9.45 -13.96
C LEU A 597 -0.33 -9.32 -13.11
N SER A 598 0.00 -8.10 -12.72
CA SER A 598 1.12 -7.78 -11.83
C SER A 598 0.62 -7.39 -10.45
N PHE A 599 1.34 -7.86 -9.43
CA PHE A 599 1.04 -7.65 -8.02
C PHE A 599 2.29 -7.20 -7.29
N VAL A 600 2.16 -6.19 -6.45
CA VAL A 600 3.16 -5.87 -5.42
C VAL A 600 2.93 -6.78 -4.23
N VAL A 601 3.98 -7.43 -3.77
CA VAL A 601 3.93 -8.39 -2.66
C VAL A 601 4.95 -7.99 -1.61
N GLY A 602 4.49 -7.88 -0.36
CA GLY A 602 5.32 -7.76 0.82
C GLY A 602 5.18 -8.99 1.70
N ALA A 603 6.25 -9.44 2.30
CA ALA A 603 6.27 -10.58 3.20
C ALA A 603 7.26 -10.37 4.36
N THR A 604 6.89 -10.78 5.57
CA THR A 604 7.75 -10.69 6.76
C THR A 604 7.57 -11.92 7.64
N ALA A 605 8.65 -12.51 8.09
CA ALA A 605 8.63 -13.58 9.08
C ALA A 605 8.60 -12.99 10.50
N GLY A 606 7.69 -13.46 11.35
CA GLY A 606 7.55 -13.00 12.73
C GLY A 606 8.87 -13.14 13.51
N SER A 607 9.16 -12.13 14.34
CA SER A 607 10.36 -12.06 15.16
C SER A 607 10.12 -12.40 16.63
N GLY A 608 8.86 -12.69 16.99
CA GLY A 608 8.44 -12.84 18.37
C GLY A 608 8.16 -11.50 19.07
N TYR A 609 7.70 -11.59 20.30
CA TYR A 609 7.43 -10.42 21.14
C TYR A 609 7.87 -10.68 22.57
N ARG A 610 8.70 -9.83 23.15
CA ARG A 610 9.33 -10.00 24.48
C ARG A 610 10.03 -11.35 24.56
N GLU A 611 9.69 -12.22 25.54
CA GLU A 611 10.24 -13.58 25.64
C GLU A 611 9.60 -14.58 24.67
N PHE A 612 8.38 -14.31 24.16
CA PHE A 612 7.64 -15.19 23.26
C PHE A 612 8.38 -15.33 21.91
N LYS A 613 8.66 -16.54 21.51
CA LYS A 613 9.47 -16.88 20.31
C LYS A 613 10.89 -16.33 20.31
N THR A 614 11.36 -15.76 21.42
CA THR A 614 12.75 -15.24 21.52
C THR A 614 13.58 -16.00 22.53
N SER A 615 13.02 -16.31 23.70
CA SER A 615 13.75 -16.97 24.80
C SER A 615 12.92 -18.01 25.56
N ASP A 616 11.64 -18.11 25.27
CA ASP A 616 10.72 -19.06 25.94
C ASP A 616 10.82 -20.50 25.41
N GLY A 617 11.54 -20.71 24.30
CA GLY A 617 11.76 -22.02 23.68
C GLY A 617 10.63 -22.48 22.75
N TYR A 618 9.63 -21.63 22.50
CA TYR A 618 8.62 -21.85 21.47
C TYR A 618 9.11 -21.26 20.14
N ASP A 619 9.06 -22.04 19.08
CA ASP A 619 9.47 -21.62 17.75
C ASP A 619 8.51 -22.19 16.69
N GLU A 620 7.53 -21.41 16.29
CA GLU A 620 6.72 -21.66 15.10
C GLU A 620 6.73 -20.41 14.23
N PRO A 621 7.51 -20.41 13.16
CA PRO A 621 7.63 -19.24 12.30
C PRO A 621 6.37 -19.07 11.46
N VAL A 622 5.75 -17.89 11.56
CA VAL A 622 4.65 -17.46 10.71
C VAL A 622 5.14 -16.34 9.82
N ILE A 623 4.76 -16.40 8.55
CA ILE A 623 5.04 -15.36 7.54
C ILE A 623 3.74 -14.61 7.29
N GLY A 624 3.73 -13.30 7.54
CA GLY A 624 2.70 -12.39 7.08
C GLY A 624 2.95 -12.01 5.64
N VAL A 625 1.92 -12.03 4.81
CA VAL A 625 2.00 -11.70 3.38
C VAL A 625 0.90 -10.71 3.06
N VAL A 626 1.26 -9.65 2.32
CA VAL A 626 0.30 -8.67 1.77
C VAL A 626 0.52 -8.57 0.27
N VAL A 627 -0.57 -8.67 -0.49
CA VAL A 627 -0.58 -8.65 -1.96
C VAL A 627 -1.48 -7.52 -2.44
N ILE A 628 -0.93 -6.62 -3.26
CA ILE A 628 -1.61 -5.44 -3.82
C ILE A 628 -1.67 -5.60 -5.34
N PRO A 629 -2.86 -5.60 -5.98
CA PRO A 629 -2.98 -5.68 -7.43
C PRO A 629 -2.58 -4.36 -8.10
N CYS A 630 -1.69 -4.41 -9.10
CA CYS A 630 -1.15 -3.21 -9.77
C CYS A 630 -1.63 -3.01 -11.20
N GLY A 631 -2.33 -3.99 -11.79
CA GLY A 631 -2.84 -3.94 -13.17
C GLY A 631 -2.22 -4.99 -14.06
N GLN A 632 -2.30 -4.77 -15.38
CA GLN A 632 -1.78 -5.73 -16.37
C GLN A 632 -0.25 -5.67 -16.44
N ALA A 633 0.39 -6.80 -16.68
CA ALA A 633 1.81 -6.86 -17.01
C ALA A 633 2.05 -6.22 -18.38
N VAL A 634 3.03 -5.33 -18.47
CA VAL A 634 3.38 -4.61 -19.69
C VAL A 634 4.73 -5.08 -20.19
N ASP A 635 4.74 -5.81 -21.31
CA ASP A 635 5.96 -6.11 -22.06
C ASP A 635 6.43 -4.85 -22.81
N ARG A 636 7.47 -4.20 -22.35
CA ARG A 636 8.11 -3.10 -23.07
C ARG A 636 9.09 -3.63 -24.12
N HIS A 637 8.60 -4.24 -25.16
CA HIS A 637 9.39 -4.38 -26.39
C HIS A 637 9.45 -3.03 -27.12
N VAL A 638 10.51 -2.27 -26.89
CA VAL A 638 10.84 -1.09 -27.70
C VAL A 638 11.35 -1.59 -29.05
N ALA A 639 10.45 -1.67 -30.04
CA ALA A 639 10.88 -1.84 -31.42
C ALA A 639 11.67 -0.58 -31.83
N THR A 640 12.97 -0.70 -31.97
CA THR A 640 13.83 0.38 -32.43
C THR A 640 13.56 0.57 -33.94
N ALA A 641 12.90 1.67 -34.31
CA ALA A 641 12.72 2.01 -35.72
C ALA A 641 14.10 2.13 -36.41
N PRO A 642 14.29 1.59 -37.63
CA PRO A 642 15.56 1.66 -38.35
C PRO A 642 15.93 3.11 -38.63
N GLN A 643 17.18 3.49 -38.31
CA GLN A 643 17.70 4.81 -38.62
C GLN A 643 17.88 4.96 -40.12
N ILE A 644 17.14 5.88 -40.74
CA ILE A 644 17.23 6.24 -42.14
C ILE A 644 18.21 7.41 -42.29
N ALA A 645 19.35 7.16 -42.97
CA ALA A 645 20.35 8.18 -43.22
C ALA A 645 20.05 8.91 -44.54
N ASN A 646 20.23 10.19 -44.57
CA ASN A 646 20.07 11.04 -45.76
C ASN A 646 21.23 10.83 -46.72
N VAL A 647 20.96 10.56 -48.02
CA VAL A 647 22.00 10.36 -49.06
C VAL A 647 22.01 11.57 -49.99
N PRO A 648 23.02 12.44 -49.92
CA PRO A 648 23.06 13.66 -50.74
C PRO A 648 22.94 13.35 -52.25
N GLY A 649 22.02 14.03 -52.94
CA GLY A 649 21.78 13.88 -54.38
C GLY A 649 20.92 12.67 -54.74
N GLY A 650 20.27 12.09 -53.79
CA GLY A 650 19.24 11.03 -53.98
C GLY A 650 17.89 11.58 -54.41
N THR A 651 16.94 10.70 -54.59
CA THR A 651 15.51 11.04 -54.74
C THR A 651 14.87 11.18 -53.38
N GLU A 652 14.11 12.23 -53.13
CA GLU A 652 13.41 12.44 -51.89
C GLU A 652 12.23 11.51 -51.78
N ILE A 653 12.25 10.63 -50.77
CA ILE A 653 11.25 9.57 -50.52
C ILE A 653 10.55 9.90 -49.20
N ALA A 654 9.24 10.00 -49.27
CA ALA A 654 8.36 10.11 -48.08
C ALA A 654 8.08 8.69 -47.58
N THR A 655 8.59 8.39 -46.37
CA THR A 655 8.40 7.04 -45.79
C THR A 655 7.26 7.05 -44.76
N PHE A 656 6.67 5.86 -44.57
CA PHE A 656 5.57 5.61 -43.64
C PHE A 656 5.50 4.14 -43.25
N LEU A 657 4.76 3.84 -42.19
CA LEU A 657 4.51 2.47 -41.71
C LEU A 657 3.05 2.08 -41.95
N ILE A 658 2.86 0.83 -42.32
CA ILE A 658 1.56 0.12 -42.25
C ILE A 658 1.77 -1.11 -41.38
N GLY A 659 1.25 -1.09 -40.13
CA GLY A 659 1.68 -2.04 -39.10
C GLY A 659 3.16 -1.89 -38.82
N GLU A 660 3.94 -2.97 -39.01
CA GLU A 660 5.41 -2.98 -38.82
C GLU A 660 6.18 -2.78 -40.13
N HIS A 661 5.49 -2.66 -41.29
CA HIS A 661 6.11 -2.58 -42.61
C HIS A 661 6.46 -1.15 -42.98
N LEU A 662 7.75 -0.86 -43.13
CA LEU A 662 8.26 0.43 -43.59
C LEU A 662 8.22 0.49 -45.12
N LEU A 663 7.47 1.46 -45.63
CA LEU A 663 7.24 1.68 -47.08
C LEU A 663 7.53 3.13 -47.41
N GLY A 664 7.62 3.45 -48.72
CA GLY A 664 7.84 4.82 -49.18
C GLY A 664 7.05 5.12 -50.45
N VAL A 665 6.89 6.41 -50.73
CA VAL A 665 6.42 6.97 -52.00
C VAL A 665 7.35 8.13 -52.39
N PRO A 666 7.52 8.45 -53.71
CA PRO A 666 8.24 9.66 -54.08
C PRO A 666 7.57 10.89 -53.44
N ALA A 667 8.37 11.77 -52.80
CA ALA A 667 7.83 12.94 -52.10
C ALA A 667 7.05 13.88 -53.08
N GLY A 668 7.43 13.94 -54.35
CA GLY A 668 6.72 14.70 -55.37
C GLY A 668 5.31 14.20 -55.74
N ASP A 669 4.97 12.96 -55.36
CA ASP A 669 3.64 12.38 -55.61
C ASP A 669 2.68 12.65 -54.46
N VAL A 670 3.20 13.17 -53.35
CA VAL A 670 2.45 13.50 -52.12
C VAL A 670 2.11 14.97 -52.10
N ILE A 671 0.89 15.28 -51.75
CA ILE A 671 0.44 16.66 -51.58
C ILE A 671 0.58 17.04 -50.12
N GLU A 672 -0.02 16.27 -49.23
CA GLU A 672 0.04 16.44 -47.79
C GLU A 672 -0.42 15.16 -47.05
N CYS A 673 -0.19 15.15 -45.74
CA CYS A 673 -0.74 14.14 -44.84
C CYS A 673 -1.83 14.75 -43.99
N ILE A 674 -3.00 14.11 -43.92
CA ILE A 674 -4.12 14.50 -43.10
C ILE A 674 -4.39 13.48 -42.00
N GLU A 675 -4.96 13.91 -40.88
CA GLU A 675 -5.42 13.02 -39.85
C GLU A 675 -6.78 12.43 -40.16
N VAL A 676 -6.93 11.14 -40.02
CA VAL A 676 -8.20 10.44 -40.22
C VAL A 676 -8.75 10.07 -38.84
N GLN A 677 -9.66 10.90 -38.33
CA GLN A 677 -10.45 10.50 -37.18
C GLN A 677 -11.45 9.44 -37.66
N ALA A 678 -11.32 8.22 -37.13
CA ALA A 678 -12.15 7.05 -37.39
C ALA A 678 -12.93 7.14 -38.73
N ALA A 679 -12.28 6.76 -39.83
CA ALA A 679 -12.86 6.83 -41.18
C ALA A 679 -14.31 6.35 -41.13
N VAL A 680 -15.25 7.20 -41.45
CA VAL A 680 -16.65 6.79 -41.63
C VAL A 680 -16.67 5.81 -42.79
N ARG A 681 -16.67 4.51 -42.47
CA ARG A 681 -16.80 3.43 -43.45
C ARG A 681 -18.22 3.49 -44.03
N VAL A 682 -18.38 4.27 -45.12
CA VAL A 682 -19.73 4.57 -45.66
C VAL A 682 -20.19 3.49 -46.63
N TRP A 683 -19.33 2.59 -47.15
CA TRP A 683 -19.76 1.62 -48.14
C TRP A 683 -19.02 0.30 -48.08
N ARG A 684 -19.78 -0.81 -48.01
CA ARG A 684 -19.35 -2.17 -48.31
C ARG A 684 -20.03 -2.58 -49.60
N GLY A 685 -19.32 -2.46 -50.74
CA GLY A 685 -19.82 -3.02 -52.03
C GLY A 685 -19.57 -2.14 -53.24
N GLY A 686 -18.81 -2.66 -54.20
CA GLY A 686 -18.87 -2.27 -55.61
C GLY A 686 -17.73 -1.41 -56.14
N PHE A 687 -16.86 -0.82 -55.31
CA PHE A 687 -15.60 -0.23 -55.76
C PHE A 687 -14.43 -1.15 -55.43
N ALA A 688 -13.28 -0.97 -56.16
CA ALA A 688 -12.09 -1.84 -56.04
C ALA A 688 -11.78 -2.28 -54.59
N GLN A 689 -11.27 -3.48 -54.39
CA GLN A 689 -11.07 -4.16 -53.11
C GLN A 689 -10.34 -3.38 -52.02
N ARG A 690 -9.64 -2.28 -52.40
CA ARG A 690 -8.84 -1.40 -51.50
C ARG A 690 -9.54 -0.14 -51.07
N HIS A 691 -10.67 0.26 -51.66
CA HIS A 691 -11.39 1.48 -51.28
C HIS A 691 -12.25 1.22 -50.05
N VAL A 692 -12.00 1.97 -48.98
CA VAL A 692 -12.62 1.75 -47.65
C VAL A 692 -13.56 2.88 -47.21
N GLY A 693 -13.55 4.03 -47.89
CA GLY A 693 -14.40 5.16 -47.52
C GLY A 693 -13.98 6.47 -48.15
N PHE A 694 -14.48 7.59 -47.59
CA PHE A 694 -14.17 8.95 -48.02
C PHE A 694 -13.89 9.84 -46.81
N VAL A 695 -13.09 10.87 -47.02
CA VAL A 695 -12.86 11.95 -46.05
C VAL A 695 -13.02 13.30 -46.79
N THR A 696 -13.44 14.33 -46.09
CA THR A 696 -13.50 15.69 -46.64
C THR A 696 -12.10 16.28 -46.66
N TRP A 697 -11.63 16.71 -47.84
CA TRP A 697 -10.36 17.39 -48.05
C TRP A 697 -10.53 18.54 -49.03
N ASN A 698 -10.19 19.77 -48.61
CA ASN A 698 -10.38 20.98 -49.43
C ASN A 698 -11.78 21.07 -50.06
N ASP A 699 -12.82 20.86 -49.23
CA ASP A 699 -14.25 20.82 -49.64
C ASP A 699 -14.58 19.75 -50.71
N MET A 700 -13.70 18.77 -50.95
CA MET A 700 -13.91 17.65 -51.85
C MET A 700 -13.99 16.33 -51.08
N ALA A 701 -14.73 15.36 -51.62
CA ALA A 701 -14.73 14.00 -51.11
C ALA A 701 -13.48 13.24 -51.61
N LEU A 702 -12.51 13.00 -50.73
CA LEU A 702 -11.30 12.29 -51.05
C LEU A 702 -11.49 10.77 -50.77
N PRO A 703 -11.38 9.90 -51.77
CA PRO A 703 -11.51 8.45 -51.56
C PRO A 703 -10.31 7.92 -50.76
N LEU A 704 -10.56 7.07 -49.79
CA LEU A 704 -9.54 6.44 -48.96
C LEU A 704 -9.22 5.03 -49.44
N VAL A 705 -7.94 4.74 -49.54
CA VAL A 705 -7.38 3.44 -49.99
C VAL A 705 -6.62 2.79 -48.85
N ASP A 706 -6.93 1.52 -48.56
CA ASP A 706 -6.27 0.71 -47.53
C ASP A 706 -5.55 -0.47 -48.19
N ILE A 707 -4.25 -0.54 -47.99
CA ILE A 707 -3.39 -1.65 -48.50
C ILE A 707 -2.84 -2.54 -47.36
N ALA A 708 -3.36 -2.43 -46.14
CA ALA A 708 -2.87 -3.20 -44.98
C ALA A 708 -2.99 -4.73 -45.24
N ALA A 709 -4.02 -5.17 -45.97
CA ALA A 709 -4.17 -6.59 -46.33
C ALA A 709 -3.08 -7.04 -47.31
N ASP A 710 -2.64 -6.16 -48.23
CA ASP A 710 -1.61 -6.47 -49.24
C ASP A 710 -0.22 -6.64 -48.59
N VAL A 711 0.00 -6.05 -47.43
CA VAL A 711 1.26 -6.11 -46.65
C VAL A 711 1.18 -7.05 -45.45
N ASN A 712 0.16 -7.88 -45.33
CA ASN A 712 -0.08 -8.77 -44.18
C ASN A 712 -0.21 -8.04 -42.83
N ALA A 713 -0.69 -6.78 -42.85
CA ALA A 713 -0.91 -5.96 -41.65
C ALA A 713 -2.42 -5.69 -41.41
N ALA A 714 -3.28 -6.63 -41.83
CA ALA A 714 -4.73 -6.50 -41.64
C ALA A 714 -5.08 -6.30 -40.16
N GLY A 715 -5.83 -5.22 -39.88
CA GLY A 715 -6.17 -4.84 -38.50
C GLY A 715 -5.23 -3.84 -37.85
N ALA A 716 -4.14 -3.43 -38.51
CA ALA A 716 -3.27 -2.36 -38.01
C ALA A 716 -4.04 -1.05 -37.86
N ALA A 717 -3.83 -0.34 -36.74
CA ALA A 717 -4.46 0.95 -36.51
C ALA A 717 -3.94 1.96 -37.54
N GLN A 718 -4.84 2.52 -38.35
CA GLN A 718 -4.51 3.52 -39.35
C GLN A 718 -4.99 4.88 -38.83
N ARG A 719 -4.09 5.86 -38.80
CA ARG A 719 -4.31 7.17 -38.18
C ARG A 719 -4.15 8.35 -39.11
N HIS A 720 -3.49 8.14 -40.26
CA HIS A 720 -3.16 9.18 -41.23
C HIS A 720 -3.59 8.76 -42.62
N ALA A 721 -3.89 9.72 -43.49
CA ALA A 721 -4.04 9.50 -44.91
C ALA A 721 -3.06 10.40 -45.67
N LEU A 722 -2.19 9.79 -46.48
CA LEU A 722 -1.33 10.49 -47.40
C LEU A 722 -2.15 10.86 -48.63
N VAL A 723 -2.31 12.14 -48.90
CA VAL A 723 -3.01 12.62 -50.11
C VAL A 723 -2.06 12.48 -51.31
N LEU A 724 -2.37 11.52 -52.17
CA LEU A 724 -1.58 11.17 -53.35
C LEU A 724 -2.34 11.51 -54.63
N LYS A 725 -1.58 11.71 -55.72
CA LYS A 725 -2.12 11.97 -57.03
C LYS A 725 -1.83 10.77 -57.98
N ALA A 726 -2.88 10.16 -58.53
CA ALA A 726 -2.78 9.13 -59.55
C ALA A 726 -3.39 9.69 -60.86
N GLY A 727 -2.54 9.97 -61.85
CA GLY A 727 -2.97 10.66 -63.05
C GLY A 727 -3.64 11.99 -62.78
N THR A 728 -4.98 12.10 -63.01
CA THR A 728 -5.77 13.30 -62.71
C THR A 728 -6.60 13.20 -61.40
N GLN A 729 -6.55 12.07 -60.69
CA GLN A 729 -7.35 11.80 -59.52
C GLN A 729 -6.56 11.87 -58.23
N TRP A 730 -7.22 12.33 -57.13
CA TRP A 730 -6.69 12.43 -55.80
C TRP A 730 -7.27 11.31 -54.94
N PHE A 731 -6.43 10.71 -54.09
CA PHE A 731 -6.86 9.71 -53.10
C PHE A 731 -6.03 9.81 -51.83
N GLY A 732 -6.54 9.31 -50.75
CA GLY A 732 -5.85 9.20 -49.44
C GLY A 732 -5.39 7.76 -49.20
N LEU A 733 -4.10 7.51 -49.12
CA LEU A 733 -3.54 6.24 -48.71
C LEU A 733 -3.51 6.20 -47.15
N LEU A 734 -4.21 5.22 -46.59
CA LEU A 734 -4.24 5.03 -45.14
C LEU A 734 -2.92 4.43 -44.65
N VAL A 735 -2.33 5.07 -43.60
CA VAL A 735 -1.06 4.64 -43.00
C VAL A 735 -1.15 4.67 -41.49
N SER A 736 -0.34 3.84 -40.82
CA SER A 736 -0.31 3.73 -39.36
C SER A 736 0.49 4.87 -38.72
N GLU A 737 1.71 5.09 -39.20
CA GLU A 737 2.65 6.11 -38.71
C GLU A 737 3.44 6.73 -39.87
N LEU A 738 3.95 7.96 -39.63
CA LEU A 738 4.80 8.66 -40.58
C LEU A 738 6.27 8.35 -40.27
N GLY A 739 7.02 7.98 -41.30
CA GLY A 739 8.46 7.85 -41.23
C GLY A 739 9.17 9.15 -41.70
N PRO A 740 10.50 9.21 -41.68
CA PRO A 740 11.24 10.38 -42.15
C PRO A 740 11.10 10.56 -43.68
N VAL A 741 11.05 11.81 -44.13
CA VAL A 741 11.24 12.19 -45.53
C VAL A 741 12.75 12.40 -45.76
N ALA A 742 13.38 11.62 -46.62
CA ALA A 742 14.83 11.61 -46.80
C ALA A 742 15.25 11.37 -48.26
N ASP A 743 16.41 11.96 -48.60
CA ASP A 743 17.06 11.72 -49.91
C ASP A 743 17.64 10.29 -49.92
N MET A 744 17.20 9.44 -50.85
CA MET A 744 17.61 8.03 -50.94
C MET A 744 18.03 7.69 -52.36
N LYS A 745 18.92 6.74 -52.47
CA LYS A 745 19.38 6.24 -53.80
C LYS A 745 18.39 5.18 -54.27
N LEU A 746 17.73 5.45 -55.41
CA LEU A 746 16.89 4.47 -56.07
C LEU A 746 17.72 3.38 -56.73
N THR A 747 17.31 2.11 -56.65
CA THR A 747 17.96 0.98 -57.28
C THR A 747 17.16 0.60 -58.52
N GLU A 748 17.85 0.34 -59.66
CA GLU A 748 17.23 -0.10 -60.90
C GLU A 748 16.83 -1.59 -60.86
N GLU A 749 17.12 -2.29 -59.81
CA GLU A 749 16.81 -3.73 -59.68
C GLU A 749 15.30 -3.97 -59.53
N ARG A 750 14.66 -4.33 -60.61
CA ARG A 750 13.34 -4.97 -60.67
C ARG A 750 13.47 -6.44 -60.28
N GLY A 751 13.63 -6.71 -58.97
CA GLY A 751 14.00 -8.04 -58.52
C GLY A 751 13.20 -8.65 -57.39
N LEU A 752 12.00 -8.14 -57.05
CA LEU A 752 11.16 -8.82 -56.08
C LEU A 752 10.24 -9.84 -56.76
N THR A 753 10.71 -11.05 -56.92
CA THR A 753 9.91 -12.21 -57.35
C THR A 753 9.23 -12.83 -56.10
N GLY A 754 8.24 -12.16 -55.55
CA GLY A 754 7.39 -12.66 -54.45
C GLY A 754 5.97 -12.98 -54.95
N LYS A 755 5.34 -14.03 -54.40
CA LYS A 755 3.94 -14.41 -54.71
C LYS A 755 2.91 -13.59 -53.95
N GLY A 756 3.14 -12.30 -53.63
CA GLY A 756 2.23 -11.45 -52.88
C GLY A 756 1.70 -10.28 -53.73
N ASP A 757 0.49 -9.80 -53.42
CA ASP A 757 -0.13 -8.66 -54.12
C ASP A 757 0.63 -7.34 -53.96
N ILE A 758 1.44 -7.17 -52.88
CA ILE A 758 2.28 -6.00 -52.69
C ILE A 758 3.31 -5.80 -53.78
N THR A 759 3.85 -6.85 -54.38
CA THR A 759 4.87 -6.76 -55.45
C THR A 759 4.37 -6.01 -56.67
N LYS A 760 3.05 -5.97 -56.89
CA LYS A 760 2.38 -5.21 -57.97
C LYS A 760 2.35 -3.71 -57.68
N LEU A 761 2.47 -3.31 -56.41
CA LEU A 761 2.43 -1.93 -55.94
C LEU A 761 3.82 -1.27 -55.88
N ILE A 762 4.88 -2.10 -55.81
CA ILE A 762 6.25 -1.63 -55.72
C ILE A 762 6.76 -1.18 -57.07
N ALA A 763 7.11 0.09 -57.21
CA ALA A 763 7.75 0.66 -58.38
C ALA A 763 9.27 0.41 -58.40
N GLN A 764 9.91 0.63 -57.23
CA GLN A 764 11.38 0.60 -57.07
C GLN A 764 11.74 0.29 -55.62
N LEU A 765 13.05 0.07 -55.37
CA LEU A 765 13.61 0.03 -54.02
C LEU A 765 14.47 1.27 -53.78
N ALA A 766 14.23 1.95 -52.66
CA ALA A 766 15.11 3.01 -52.18
C ALA A 766 16.11 2.44 -51.18
N ARG A 767 17.33 2.89 -51.21
CA ARG A 767 18.42 2.45 -50.33
C ARG A 767 18.92 3.59 -49.46
N SER A 768 18.92 3.35 -48.12
CA SER A 768 19.57 4.20 -47.13
C SER A 768 20.52 3.34 -46.27
N GLY A 769 21.82 3.45 -46.52
CA GLY A 769 22.81 2.62 -45.83
C GLY A 769 22.64 1.12 -46.16
N SER A 770 22.33 0.32 -45.16
CA SER A 770 22.02 -1.11 -45.25
C SER A 770 20.51 -1.40 -45.37
N VAL A 771 19.65 -0.40 -45.28
CA VAL A 771 18.18 -0.57 -45.29
C VAL A 771 17.67 -0.36 -46.70
N PHE A 772 16.82 -1.30 -47.19
CA PHE A 772 16.08 -1.19 -48.43
C PHE A 772 14.60 -0.96 -48.13
N ILE A 773 14.02 0.08 -48.72
CA ILE A 773 12.63 0.49 -48.52
C ILE A 773 11.87 0.31 -49.84
N PRO A 774 10.77 -0.47 -49.84
CA PRO A 774 9.91 -0.57 -51.01
C PRO A 774 9.22 0.77 -51.30
N VAL A 775 9.42 1.30 -52.49
CA VAL A 775 8.79 2.54 -53.00
C VAL A 775 7.58 2.17 -53.83
N LEU A 776 6.42 2.63 -53.39
CA LEU A 776 5.14 2.31 -54.05
C LEU A 776 4.81 3.32 -55.15
N SER A 777 4.06 2.86 -56.19
CA SER A 777 3.49 3.74 -57.21
C SER A 777 2.10 4.20 -56.84
N ALA A 778 1.83 5.51 -56.89
CA ALA A 778 0.51 6.07 -56.65
C ALA A 778 -0.55 5.53 -57.61
N ASP A 779 -0.20 5.37 -58.90
CA ASP A 779 -1.10 4.82 -59.91
C ASP A 779 -1.44 3.34 -59.64
N ALA A 780 -0.46 2.55 -59.20
CA ALA A 780 -0.68 1.14 -58.85
C ALA A 780 -1.53 0.98 -57.59
N ILE A 781 -1.36 1.85 -56.61
CA ILE A 781 -2.15 1.85 -55.33
C ILE A 781 -3.61 2.13 -55.62
N PHE A 782 -3.90 3.14 -56.44
CA PHE A 782 -5.27 3.56 -56.73
C PHE A 782 -6.08 2.56 -57.55
N GLY A 783 -5.42 1.61 -58.26
CA GLY A 783 -6.13 0.47 -58.79
C GLY A 783 -6.31 0.48 -60.30
N GLY A 784 -5.36 1.00 -61.02
CA GLY A 784 -5.20 0.66 -62.43
C GLY A 784 -4.45 -0.66 -62.56
N PRO A 785 -4.98 -1.75 -63.20
CA PRO A 785 -4.08 -2.69 -63.79
C PRO A 785 -3.37 -1.92 -64.90
N ALA A 786 -2.05 -1.88 -64.87
CA ALA A 786 -1.27 -1.50 -66.02
C ALA A 786 -1.76 -2.30 -67.20
N GLY A 787 -2.31 -1.62 -68.25
CA GLY A 787 -2.71 -2.21 -69.51
C GLY A 787 -1.52 -2.79 -70.25
#